data_03b94f94535e075aac0c1b0c3846ad87
#
_entry.id   03b94f94535e075aac0c1b0c3846ad87
#
_cell.length_a   1.000
_cell.length_b   1.000
_cell.length_c   1.000
_cell.angle_alpha   90.00
_cell.angle_beta   90.00
_cell.angle_gamma   90.00
#
_symmetry.space_group_name_H-M   'P 1'
#
loop_
_entity.id
_entity.type
_entity.pdbx_description
1 polymer ?
#
loop_
_entity_poly.entity_id
_entity_poly.type
_entity_poly.pdbx_seq_one_letter_code
_entity_poly.pdbx_strand_id
1 'polypeptide(L)'
;MSFLDELKRRKVFRVAASYAVVAFIIMQLVEILFPMFNFPQWTQQFTVIIVLLGFPIALILSWVFDKTPQGYIKTDVPTQPSSIEAQKKQPFYKIKRNWILVFGVIAGLLIGWYGGGAGINSNKDAESINEKSIAVLPFENLGKEGEDEYFADGMTEDILTELSKIKDLLVISRTTIMKYKNTNKSLTEIGKELGVANILEGSIRRVGNRVRITGQLINATNDQHLWAEKYDRDISDIFAVQDEVANAIANALRIELSDEEAMMISQSSTKSVEAYDYYIKGRRLSYFYESAKREEALENYRKAIEIDPDYALPYAGISRVKMSQVTFQAVENEFSRTALKDAEEYGKKAVLLGPNEAEAHFALGFFYNQTEEYNLAFSSLNKAIVLNPSHAHAHDEIGDVYLYNYGDFSNAIPWYNKALKRDPELVPSKWFKSEILLRSGQIIDGLDLIEEALEQHPNVIQFSTLKHAGLMMIGKYKEAYEFISNQENIYIRENNLLQYYQSVGLSLLYLNQMSEFDKIIKKISNISYSDKTHHKNYLIHLRNFMDKKYLVAIKGFETLDNSYIYARKSGIRRTISDAFYYWRARSFIEIGDYQNALNETFRFRPVNNEITGTMIFDHYWPKKDYLRGIAYEGLGNKANARESYIDFLRIWSNADEDLPELIDAKKRLRKLERNS
;
A
#
# COMPACT_ATOMS: atom_id res chain seq x y z
N MET A 1 52.76 -30.55 20.73
CA MET A 1 51.32 -30.59 21.05
C MET A 1 50.53 -30.29 19.77
N SER A 2 49.51 -31.10 19.50
CA SER A 2 48.65 -30.80 18.34
C SER A 2 47.83 -29.54 18.59
N PHE A 3 47.39 -28.83 17.53
CA PHE A 3 46.51 -27.65 17.61
C PHE A 3 45.20 -27.96 18.41
N LEU A 4 44.71 -29.18 18.28
CA LEU A 4 43.53 -29.65 19.00
C LEU A 4 43.77 -29.80 20.51
N ASP A 5 44.96 -30.20 20.93
CA ASP A 5 45.32 -30.28 22.36
C ASP A 5 45.41 -28.90 22.98
N GLU A 6 45.86 -27.90 22.23
CA GLU A 6 45.93 -26.51 22.67
C GLU A 6 44.51 -25.89 22.79
N LEU A 7 43.59 -26.19 21.89
CA LEU A 7 42.17 -25.78 21.96
C LEU A 7 41.46 -26.36 23.19
N LYS A 8 41.74 -27.66 23.51
CA LYS A 8 41.19 -28.30 24.70
C LYS A 8 41.79 -27.69 25.99
N ARG A 9 43.08 -27.47 26.04
CA ARG A 9 43.77 -26.83 27.16
C ARG A 9 43.25 -25.45 27.49
N ARG A 10 42.95 -24.65 26.44
CA ARG A 10 42.41 -23.28 26.55
C ARG A 10 40.90 -23.21 26.69
N LYS A 11 40.24 -24.37 26.94
CA LYS A 11 38.78 -24.49 27.17
C LYS A 11 37.92 -23.87 26.09
N VAL A 12 38.43 -23.66 24.86
CA VAL A 12 37.75 -23.00 23.74
C VAL A 12 36.46 -23.72 23.39
N PHE A 13 36.45 -25.07 23.34
CA PHE A 13 35.26 -25.87 23.10
C PHE A 13 34.17 -25.67 24.17
N ARG A 14 34.54 -25.48 25.42
CA ARG A 14 33.59 -25.25 26.50
C ARG A 14 32.93 -23.87 26.38
N VAL A 15 33.69 -22.84 25.99
CA VAL A 15 33.18 -21.51 25.75
C VAL A 15 32.29 -21.48 24.49
N ALA A 16 32.71 -22.17 23.43
CA ALA A 16 31.90 -22.31 22.22
C ALA A 16 30.53 -22.96 22.48
N ALA A 17 30.52 -24.07 23.24
CA ALA A 17 29.29 -24.76 23.61
C ALA A 17 28.39 -23.90 24.53
N SER A 18 28.97 -23.21 25.50
CA SER A 18 28.21 -22.30 26.37
C SER A 18 27.65 -21.13 25.62
N TYR A 19 28.41 -20.57 24.66
CA TYR A 19 27.94 -19.48 23.80
C TYR A 19 26.77 -19.92 22.89
N ALA A 20 26.88 -21.11 22.28
CA ALA A 20 25.82 -21.66 21.45
C ALA A 20 24.50 -21.85 22.22
N VAL A 21 24.55 -22.32 23.45
CA VAL A 21 23.35 -22.45 24.30
C VAL A 21 22.73 -21.10 24.62
N VAL A 22 23.53 -20.10 25.01
CA VAL A 22 23.05 -18.76 25.33
C VAL A 22 22.50 -18.08 24.06
N ALA A 23 23.20 -18.22 22.96
CA ALA A 23 22.75 -17.71 21.66
C ALA A 23 21.39 -18.29 21.24
N PHE A 24 21.23 -19.61 21.41
CA PHE A 24 19.96 -20.28 21.13
C PHE A 24 18.82 -19.75 22.02
N ILE A 25 19.04 -19.57 23.30
CA ILE A 25 18.03 -19.01 24.22
C ILE A 25 17.68 -17.58 23.83
N ILE A 26 18.67 -16.74 23.48
CA ILE A 26 18.42 -15.37 23.04
C ILE A 26 17.58 -15.37 21.77
N MET A 27 17.89 -16.22 20.81
CA MET A 27 17.14 -16.31 19.55
C MET A 27 15.69 -16.72 19.77
N GLN A 28 15.42 -17.71 20.63
CA GLN A 28 14.06 -18.11 21.00
C GLN A 28 13.28 -16.98 21.70
N LEU A 29 13.94 -16.26 22.61
CA LEU A 29 13.31 -15.11 23.27
C LEU A 29 12.99 -13.98 22.29
N VAL A 30 13.88 -13.71 21.34
CA VAL A 30 13.67 -12.70 20.30
C VAL A 30 12.48 -13.07 19.41
N GLU A 31 12.38 -14.34 19.00
CA GLU A 31 11.29 -14.84 18.16
C GLU A 31 9.93 -14.73 18.85
N ILE A 32 9.87 -14.95 20.17
CA ILE A 32 8.64 -14.88 20.96
C ILE A 32 8.30 -13.45 21.39
N LEU A 33 9.27 -12.70 21.91
CA LEU A 33 9.02 -11.42 22.58
C LEU A 33 8.93 -10.26 21.58
N PHE A 34 9.70 -10.25 20.49
CA PHE A 34 9.73 -9.10 19.60
C PHE A 34 8.40 -8.88 18.86
N PRO A 35 7.70 -9.91 18.35
CA PRO A 35 6.35 -9.75 17.82
C PRO A 35 5.33 -9.34 18.91
N MET A 36 5.47 -9.90 20.14
CA MET A 36 4.57 -9.59 21.25
C MET A 36 4.61 -8.11 21.68
N PHE A 37 5.77 -7.47 21.56
CA PHE A 37 5.98 -6.05 21.88
C PHE A 37 5.99 -5.15 20.63
N ASN A 38 5.60 -5.66 19.43
CA ASN A 38 5.60 -4.95 18.16
C ASN A 38 6.95 -4.28 17.82
N PHE A 39 8.07 -4.91 18.15
CA PHE A 39 9.36 -4.39 17.73
C PHE A 39 9.52 -4.46 16.21
N PRO A 40 10.09 -3.43 15.57
CA PRO A 40 10.34 -3.43 14.13
C PRO A 40 11.15 -4.66 13.67
N GLN A 41 10.83 -5.23 12.53
CA GLN A 41 11.43 -6.47 12.02
C GLN A 41 12.97 -6.42 11.91
N TRP A 42 13.55 -5.24 11.61
CA TRP A 42 14.99 -5.04 11.56
C TRP A 42 15.70 -5.30 12.90
N THR A 43 15.00 -5.15 14.04
CA THR A 43 15.58 -5.40 15.38
C THR A 43 15.86 -6.88 15.60
N GLN A 44 15.05 -7.78 15.04
CA GLN A 44 15.31 -9.22 15.04
C GLN A 44 16.58 -9.53 14.25
N GLN A 45 16.67 -9.00 13.01
CA GLN A 45 17.85 -9.17 12.16
C GLN A 45 19.11 -8.61 12.79
N PHE A 46 19.02 -7.44 13.41
CA PHE A 46 20.12 -6.81 14.13
C PHE A 46 20.60 -7.66 15.31
N THR A 47 19.68 -8.25 16.08
CA THR A 47 20.03 -9.14 17.20
C THR A 47 20.73 -10.42 16.70
N VAL A 48 20.27 -11.01 15.59
CA VAL A 48 20.94 -12.14 14.95
C VAL A 48 22.39 -11.78 14.57
N ILE A 49 22.60 -10.61 13.97
CA ILE A 49 23.94 -10.13 13.58
C ILE A 49 24.84 -9.96 14.81
N ILE A 50 24.34 -9.36 15.89
CA ILE A 50 25.10 -9.19 17.15
C ILE A 50 25.50 -10.55 17.72
N VAL A 51 24.56 -11.49 17.76
CA VAL A 51 24.84 -12.85 18.27
C VAL A 51 25.88 -13.55 17.39
N LEU A 52 25.80 -13.45 16.08
CA LEU A 52 26.78 -14.03 15.16
C LEU A 52 28.19 -13.40 15.33
N LEU A 53 28.27 -12.07 15.45
CA LEU A 53 29.53 -11.35 15.63
C LEU A 53 30.15 -11.60 17.03
N GLY A 54 29.33 -11.83 18.04
CA GLY A 54 29.77 -12.15 19.38
C GLY A 54 30.51 -13.50 19.50
N PHE A 55 30.19 -14.47 18.63
CA PHE A 55 30.79 -15.81 18.67
C PHE A 55 32.32 -15.80 18.44
N PRO A 56 32.85 -15.22 17.35
CA PRO A 56 34.30 -15.16 17.16
C PRO A 56 35.00 -14.33 18.25
N ILE A 57 34.36 -13.28 18.77
CA ILE A 57 34.89 -12.49 19.87
C ILE A 57 35.04 -13.34 21.14
N ALA A 58 34.00 -14.12 21.47
CA ALA A 58 34.04 -15.04 22.63
C ALA A 58 35.15 -16.10 22.50
N LEU A 59 35.36 -16.63 21.28
CA LEU A 59 36.45 -17.58 21.02
C LEU A 59 37.82 -16.92 21.16
N ILE A 60 38.03 -15.70 20.64
CA ILE A 60 39.28 -14.97 20.79
C ILE A 60 39.56 -14.66 22.27
N LEU A 61 38.56 -14.22 23.03
CA LEU A 61 38.71 -13.94 24.46
C LEU A 61 39.05 -15.22 25.23
N SER A 62 38.44 -16.36 24.94
CA SER A 62 38.76 -17.66 25.51
C SER A 62 40.17 -18.14 25.14
N TRP A 63 40.67 -17.76 23.99
CA TRP A 63 42.05 -18.07 23.58
C TRP A 63 43.11 -17.24 24.34
N VAL A 64 42.77 -15.97 24.65
CA VAL A 64 43.72 -14.99 25.22
C VAL A 64 43.73 -15.01 26.76
N PHE A 65 42.58 -15.32 27.38
CA PHE A 65 42.40 -15.20 28.82
C PHE A 65 41.92 -16.51 29.48
N ASP A 66 42.52 -16.89 30.62
CA ASP A 66 42.03 -17.94 31.49
C ASP A 66 41.29 -17.35 32.71
N LYS A 67 40.16 -17.95 33.07
CA LYS A 67 39.38 -17.56 34.25
C LYS A 67 39.94 -18.29 35.48
N THR A 68 40.48 -17.55 36.44
CA THR A 68 40.94 -18.04 37.74
C THR A 68 40.02 -17.53 38.86
N PRO A 69 40.09 -18.12 40.09
CA PRO A 69 39.32 -17.62 41.25
C PRO A 69 39.60 -16.15 41.61
N GLN A 70 40.72 -15.59 41.11
CA GLN A 70 41.17 -14.21 41.37
C GLN A 70 40.89 -13.25 40.20
N GLY A 71 40.20 -13.73 39.11
CA GLY A 71 39.90 -12.92 37.95
C GLY A 71 40.40 -13.51 36.62
N TYR A 72 40.42 -12.69 35.56
CA TYR A 72 40.92 -13.09 34.25
C TYR A 72 42.40 -12.82 34.13
N ILE A 73 43.21 -13.87 33.85
CA ILE A 73 44.65 -13.78 33.65
C ILE A 73 44.96 -14.19 32.20
N LYS A 74 45.94 -13.53 31.60
CA LYS A 74 46.41 -13.87 30.26
C LYS A 74 47.07 -15.24 30.24
N THR A 75 46.64 -16.14 29.37
CA THR A 75 47.13 -17.52 29.30
C THR A 75 48.62 -17.57 28.96
N ASP A 76 49.45 -18.13 29.84
CA ASP A 76 50.88 -18.26 29.59
C ASP A 76 51.22 -19.43 28.66
N VAL A 77 52.26 -19.22 27.82
CA VAL A 77 52.84 -20.27 26.97
C VAL A 77 53.69 -21.21 27.83
N PRO A 78 53.62 -22.55 27.70
CA PRO A 78 54.43 -23.47 28.48
C PRO A 78 55.92 -23.24 28.17
N THR A 79 56.66 -22.82 29.13
CA THR A 79 58.13 -22.76 29.07
C THR A 79 58.71 -24.12 29.46
N GLN A 80 59.50 -24.71 28.56
CA GLN A 80 60.49 -25.70 28.98
C GLN A 80 61.63 -24.97 29.71
N PRO A 81 62.24 -25.55 30.75
CA PRO A 81 63.31 -24.88 31.49
C PRO A 81 64.65 -25.03 30.80
N SER A 82 65.14 -23.98 30.17
CA SER A 82 66.57 -23.80 29.91
C SER A 82 66.93 -22.35 29.57
N SER A 83 67.86 -21.81 30.38
CA SER A 83 68.80 -20.69 30.16
C SER A 83 68.26 -19.30 29.84
N ILE A 84 68.63 -18.45 30.72
CA ILE A 84 68.64 -17.00 30.78
C ILE A 84 69.14 -16.38 29.49
N GLU A 85 68.25 -15.65 28.77
CA GLU A 85 68.60 -14.47 28.02
C GLU A 85 67.33 -13.60 27.86
N ALA A 86 67.41 -12.34 28.29
CA ALA A 86 66.34 -11.38 28.27
C ALA A 86 66.06 -10.92 26.84
N GLN A 87 65.12 -11.54 26.14
CA GLN A 87 64.57 -11.01 24.90
C GLN A 87 63.50 -9.96 25.21
N LYS A 88 63.78 -8.74 24.87
CA LYS A 88 62.87 -7.62 24.84
C LYS A 88 61.59 -8.03 24.06
N LYS A 89 60.43 -8.12 24.76
CA LYS A 89 59.12 -8.32 24.12
C LYS A 89 58.86 -7.22 23.11
N GLN A 90 58.77 -7.56 21.85
CA GLN A 90 58.35 -6.62 20.79
C GLN A 90 56.90 -6.22 21.01
N PRO A 91 56.54 -4.94 20.86
CA PRO A 91 55.18 -4.49 21.01
C PRO A 91 54.29 -5.08 19.90
N PHE A 92 52.99 -5.32 20.21
CA PHE A 92 51.99 -6.01 19.39
C PHE A 92 51.93 -5.54 17.93
N TYR A 93 52.10 -4.23 17.68
CA TYR A 93 52.09 -3.61 16.35
C TYR A 93 53.28 -3.97 15.45
N LYS A 94 54.35 -4.59 15.97
CA LYS A 94 55.53 -5.01 15.19
C LYS A 94 55.43 -6.45 14.66
N ILE A 95 54.40 -7.19 14.98
CA ILE A 95 54.23 -8.57 14.52
C ILE A 95 53.47 -8.58 13.19
N LYS A 96 54.15 -8.81 12.07
CA LYS A 96 53.54 -8.82 10.69
C LYS A 96 52.25 -9.63 10.60
N ARG A 97 52.15 -10.76 11.32
CA ARG A 97 50.99 -11.66 11.36
C ARG A 97 49.72 -11.01 11.96
N ASN A 98 49.88 -10.10 12.94
CA ASN A 98 48.74 -9.42 13.57
C ASN A 98 48.23 -8.31 12.66
N TRP A 99 49.05 -7.70 11.83
CA TRP A 99 48.63 -6.72 10.82
C TRP A 99 47.81 -7.35 9.69
N ILE A 100 48.09 -8.63 9.33
CA ILE A 100 47.29 -9.36 8.35
C ILE A 100 45.84 -9.57 8.86
N LEU A 101 45.66 -9.87 10.17
CA LEU A 101 44.34 -9.98 10.77
C LEU A 101 43.60 -8.64 10.85
N VAL A 102 44.29 -7.57 11.23
CA VAL A 102 43.73 -6.21 11.26
C VAL A 102 43.37 -5.74 9.86
N PHE A 103 44.26 -5.94 8.88
CA PHE A 103 43.94 -5.63 7.48
C PHE A 103 42.87 -6.50 6.90
N GLY A 104 42.75 -7.78 7.26
CA GLY A 104 41.68 -8.67 6.85
C GLY A 104 40.31 -8.20 7.37
N VAL A 105 40.23 -7.77 8.63
CA VAL A 105 38.98 -7.22 9.21
C VAL A 105 38.65 -5.87 8.59
N ILE A 106 39.62 -4.98 8.42
CA ILE A 106 39.40 -3.66 7.77
C ILE A 106 39.02 -3.84 6.29
N ALA A 107 39.69 -4.74 5.57
CA ALA A 107 39.32 -5.06 4.18
C ALA A 107 37.92 -5.68 4.08
N GLY A 108 37.55 -6.57 5.00
CA GLY A 108 36.21 -7.13 5.09
C GLY A 108 35.13 -6.07 5.39
N LEU A 109 35.43 -5.13 6.29
CA LEU A 109 34.57 -3.99 6.58
C LEU A 109 34.50 -2.99 5.40
N LEU A 110 35.60 -2.75 4.70
CA LEU A 110 35.63 -1.89 3.51
C LEU A 110 34.95 -2.56 2.30
N ILE A 111 35.11 -3.87 2.13
CA ILE A 111 34.39 -4.62 1.08
C ILE A 111 32.89 -4.68 1.42
N GLY A 112 32.53 -4.84 2.69
CA GLY A 112 31.14 -4.75 3.15
C GLY A 112 30.56 -3.35 2.99
N TRP A 113 31.35 -2.31 3.28
CA TRP A 113 30.95 -0.90 3.07
C TRP A 113 30.88 -0.52 1.60
N TYR A 114 31.86 -0.90 0.78
CA TYR A 114 31.89 -0.61 -0.65
C TYR A 114 30.97 -1.53 -1.46
N GLY A 115 30.83 -2.79 -1.07
CA GLY A 115 29.89 -3.74 -1.68
C GLY A 115 28.43 -3.49 -1.27
N GLY A 116 28.19 -2.95 -0.07
CA GLY A 116 26.86 -2.55 0.39
C GLY A 116 26.45 -1.14 -0.06
N GLY A 117 27.42 -0.27 -0.44
CA GLY A 117 27.14 1.10 -0.87
C GLY A 117 27.19 1.34 -2.39
N ALA A 118 27.66 0.36 -3.16
CA ALA A 118 27.74 0.46 -4.63
C ALA A 118 26.69 -0.39 -5.37
N GLY A 119 25.63 -0.79 -4.69
CA GLY A 119 24.59 -1.67 -5.20
C GLY A 119 23.16 -1.15 -5.04
N ILE A 120 22.95 0.17 -4.96
CA ILE A 120 21.65 0.76 -5.26
C ILE A 120 21.76 1.44 -6.63
N ASN A 121 22.19 0.70 -7.61
CA ASN A 121 21.65 0.85 -8.93
C ASN A 121 20.29 0.14 -8.88
N SER A 122 19.26 0.86 -9.21
CA SER A 122 17.95 0.32 -9.56
C SER A 122 18.08 -0.58 -10.81
N ASN A 123 18.67 -1.74 -10.62
CA ASN A 123 18.18 -2.88 -11.35
C ASN A 123 16.78 -3.10 -10.74
N LYS A 124 15.73 -2.90 -11.53
CA LYS A 124 14.50 -3.65 -11.35
C LYS A 124 14.97 -5.10 -11.23
N ASP A 125 15.19 -5.56 -10.00
CA ASP A 125 15.37 -6.98 -9.73
C ASP A 125 14.18 -7.62 -10.42
N ALA A 126 14.46 -8.47 -11.40
CA ALA A 126 13.46 -9.38 -11.89
C ALA A 126 13.04 -10.18 -10.64
N GLU A 127 11.96 -9.74 -9.99
CA GLU A 127 11.40 -10.37 -8.81
C GLU A 127 11.25 -11.83 -9.19
N SER A 128 11.94 -12.72 -8.52
CA SER A 128 11.89 -14.15 -8.87
C SER A 128 10.42 -14.54 -8.81
N ILE A 129 9.89 -14.97 -9.96
CA ILE A 129 8.48 -15.34 -10.09
C ILE A 129 8.18 -16.36 -9.00
N ASN A 130 7.20 -16.09 -8.15
CA ASN A 130 6.77 -16.99 -7.09
C ASN A 130 6.21 -18.28 -7.73
N GLU A 131 6.87 -19.42 -7.55
CA GLU A 131 6.43 -20.69 -8.10
C GLU A 131 5.01 -21.08 -7.68
N LYS A 132 4.58 -20.65 -6.48
CA LYS A 132 3.22 -20.80 -5.96
C LYS A 132 2.38 -19.54 -6.27
N SER A 133 2.29 -19.17 -7.53
CA SER A 133 1.44 -18.11 -8.03
C SER A 133 0.65 -18.57 -9.25
N ILE A 134 -0.60 -18.09 -9.37
CA ILE A 134 -1.52 -18.51 -10.41
C ILE A 134 -2.39 -17.36 -10.90
N ALA A 135 -2.63 -17.34 -12.22
CA ALA A 135 -3.71 -16.57 -12.83
C ALA A 135 -4.76 -17.53 -13.40
N VAL A 136 -6.01 -17.34 -13.07
CA VAL A 136 -7.14 -18.08 -13.63
C VAL A 136 -7.72 -17.25 -14.76
N LEU A 137 -7.42 -17.61 -16.02
CA LEU A 137 -7.95 -16.86 -17.17
C LEU A 137 -9.45 -17.05 -17.32
N PRO A 138 -10.17 -16.06 -17.90
CA PRO A 138 -11.60 -16.19 -18.16
C PRO A 138 -11.87 -17.43 -19.01
N PHE A 139 -12.71 -18.33 -18.50
CA PHE A 139 -13.05 -19.57 -19.20
C PHE A 139 -13.86 -19.25 -20.46
N GLU A 140 -13.51 -19.92 -21.55
CA GLU A 140 -14.20 -19.76 -22.83
C GLU A 140 -15.62 -20.34 -22.74
N ASN A 141 -16.62 -19.55 -23.14
CA ASN A 141 -17.99 -20.03 -23.26
C ASN A 141 -18.19 -20.78 -24.59
N LEU A 142 -18.34 -22.09 -24.56
CA LEU A 142 -18.66 -22.95 -25.70
C LEU A 142 -20.16 -23.23 -25.83
N GLY A 143 -21.00 -22.52 -25.08
CA GLY A 143 -22.47 -22.58 -25.15
C GLY A 143 -23.04 -21.69 -26.23
N LYS A 144 -24.32 -21.33 -26.11
CA LYS A 144 -24.94 -20.33 -27.01
C LYS A 144 -24.39 -18.93 -26.74
N GLU A 145 -24.01 -18.23 -27.79
CA GLU A 145 -23.54 -16.85 -27.67
C GLU A 145 -24.57 -15.97 -26.90
N GLY A 146 -24.08 -15.27 -25.89
CA GLY A 146 -24.80 -14.26 -25.13
C GLY A 146 -25.62 -14.75 -23.93
N GLU A 147 -26.14 -16.00 -23.94
CA GLU A 147 -26.99 -16.48 -22.86
C GLU A 147 -26.22 -17.02 -21.64
N ASP A 148 -25.05 -17.66 -21.84
CA ASP A 148 -24.29 -18.32 -20.77
C ASP A 148 -22.94 -17.64 -20.43
N GLU A 149 -22.67 -16.46 -21.01
CA GLU A 149 -21.41 -15.73 -20.78
C GLU A 149 -21.22 -15.35 -19.30
N TYR A 150 -22.30 -14.90 -18.65
CA TYR A 150 -22.27 -14.57 -17.21
C TYR A 150 -21.96 -15.80 -16.34
N PHE A 151 -22.37 -16.98 -16.81
CA PHE A 151 -22.13 -18.23 -16.09
C PHE A 151 -20.66 -18.64 -16.20
N ALA A 152 -20.04 -18.53 -17.40
CA ALA A 152 -18.62 -18.79 -17.59
C ALA A 152 -17.75 -17.82 -16.76
N ASP A 153 -18.08 -16.51 -16.78
CA ASP A 153 -17.42 -15.50 -15.97
C ASP A 153 -17.59 -15.80 -14.47
N GLY A 154 -18.81 -16.20 -14.04
CA GLY A 154 -19.10 -16.55 -12.67
C GLY A 154 -18.30 -17.75 -12.17
N MET A 155 -18.23 -18.83 -12.96
CA MET A 155 -17.44 -20.02 -12.65
C MET A 155 -15.94 -19.72 -12.57
N THR A 156 -15.42 -18.90 -13.49
CA THR A 156 -14.03 -18.45 -13.43
C THR A 156 -13.74 -17.77 -12.10
N GLU A 157 -14.62 -16.87 -11.69
CA GLU A 157 -14.49 -16.10 -10.44
C GLU A 157 -14.62 -17.00 -9.20
N ASP A 158 -15.50 -18.00 -9.23
CA ASP A 158 -15.65 -18.93 -8.11
C ASP A 158 -14.44 -19.85 -7.95
N ILE A 159 -13.90 -20.40 -9.04
CA ILE A 159 -12.63 -21.16 -9.00
C ILE A 159 -11.50 -20.30 -8.47
N LEU A 160 -11.41 -19.05 -8.94
CA LEU A 160 -10.46 -18.08 -8.43
C LEU A 160 -10.65 -17.85 -6.92
N THR A 161 -11.89 -17.72 -6.45
CA THR A 161 -12.23 -17.52 -5.04
C THR A 161 -11.83 -18.73 -4.20
N GLU A 162 -12.13 -19.96 -4.67
CA GLU A 162 -11.72 -21.19 -3.96
C GLU A 162 -10.19 -21.30 -3.85
N LEU A 163 -9.46 -21.05 -4.94
CA LEU A 163 -7.99 -21.03 -4.92
C LEU A 163 -7.43 -19.95 -4.01
N SER A 164 -8.13 -18.82 -3.88
CA SER A 164 -7.72 -17.69 -3.03
C SER A 164 -7.82 -17.95 -1.53
N LYS A 165 -8.51 -19.02 -1.11
CA LYS A 165 -8.54 -19.51 0.28
C LYS A 165 -7.24 -20.19 0.69
N ILE A 166 -6.39 -20.61 -0.28
CA ILE A 166 -5.13 -21.29 -0.05
C ILE A 166 -4.06 -20.26 0.29
N LYS A 167 -3.56 -20.29 1.53
CA LYS A 167 -2.63 -19.30 2.08
C LYS A 167 -1.30 -19.22 1.32
N ASP A 168 -0.79 -20.35 0.91
CA ASP A 168 0.52 -20.46 0.23
C ASP A 168 0.43 -20.14 -1.27
N LEU A 169 -0.77 -19.90 -1.82
CA LEU A 169 -0.98 -19.65 -3.23
C LEU A 169 -1.30 -18.15 -3.46
N LEU A 170 -0.47 -17.46 -4.24
CA LEU A 170 -0.77 -16.13 -4.71
C LEU A 170 -1.70 -16.22 -5.92
N VAL A 171 -2.94 -15.78 -5.79
CA VAL A 171 -3.94 -15.77 -6.86
C VAL A 171 -4.15 -14.35 -7.36
N ILE A 172 -4.06 -14.15 -8.69
CA ILE A 172 -4.33 -12.86 -9.33
C ILE A 172 -5.84 -12.61 -9.38
N SER A 173 -6.23 -11.38 -9.09
CA SER A 173 -7.64 -11.00 -9.00
C SER A 173 -8.39 -11.07 -10.33
N ARG A 174 -9.72 -11.16 -10.22
CA ARG A 174 -10.62 -11.12 -11.36
C ARG A 174 -10.43 -9.87 -12.22
N THR A 175 -10.30 -8.70 -11.64
CA THR A 175 -10.17 -7.42 -12.35
C THR A 175 -9.03 -7.48 -13.35
N THR A 176 -7.88 -7.93 -12.92
CA THR A 176 -6.69 -8.05 -13.76
C THR A 176 -6.85 -9.12 -14.84
N ILE A 177 -7.38 -10.31 -14.51
CA ILE A 177 -7.45 -11.41 -15.50
C ILE A 177 -8.46 -11.15 -16.60
N MET A 178 -9.51 -10.37 -16.35
CA MET A 178 -10.56 -10.09 -17.35
C MET A 178 -10.07 -9.34 -18.59
N LYS A 179 -8.95 -8.60 -18.50
CA LYS A 179 -8.33 -7.96 -19.67
C LYS A 179 -7.78 -8.94 -20.71
N TYR A 180 -7.54 -10.18 -20.29
CA TYR A 180 -7.06 -11.24 -21.17
C TYR A 180 -8.19 -12.04 -21.84
N LYS A 181 -9.44 -11.67 -21.60
CA LYS A 181 -10.58 -12.28 -22.30
C LYS A 181 -10.47 -11.98 -23.79
N ASN A 182 -10.48 -13.05 -24.62
CA ASN A 182 -10.31 -12.98 -26.06
C ASN A 182 -8.95 -12.40 -26.51
N THR A 183 -7.90 -12.50 -25.69
CA THR A 183 -6.55 -12.06 -26.06
C THR A 183 -5.89 -13.02 -27.05
N ASN A 184 -4.99 -12.47 -27.88
CA ASN A 184 -4.12 -13.28 -28.77
C ASN A 184 -2.71 -13.51 -28.17
N LYS A 185 -2.48 -13.07 -26.91
CA LYS A 185 -1.18 -13.26 -26.24
C LYS A 185 -0.97 -14.71 -25.88
N SER A 186 0.27 -15.17 -25.94
CA SER A 186 0.66 -16.49 -25.44
C SER A 186 0.59 -16.54 -23.92
N LEU A 187 0.41 -17.73 -23.35
CA LEU A 187 0.39 -17.93 -21.88
C LEU A 187 1.71 -17.49 -21.23
N THR A 188 2.83 -17.66 -21.91
CA THR A 188 4.14 -17.19 -21.44
C THR A 188 4.21 -15.67 -21.36
N GLU A 189 3.65 -14.95 -22.34
CA GLU A 189 3.56 -13.47 -22.29
C GLU A 189 2.66 -13.02 -21.16
N ILE A 190 1.50 -13.66 -20.99
CA ILE A 190 0.55 -13.34 -19.90
C ILE A 190 1.20 -13.62 -18.54
N GLY A 191 1.84 -14.78 -18.36
CA GLY A 191 2.53 -15.12 -17.11
C GLY A 191 3.63 -14.14 -16.74
N LYS A 192 4.38 -13.66 -17.74
CA LYS A 192 5.41 -12.64 -17.54
C LYS A 192 4.81 -11.28 -17.17
N GLU A 193 3.73 -10.85 -17.82
CA GLU A 193 3.05 -9.59 -17.52
C GLU A 193 2.44 -9.58 -16.12
N LEU A 194 1.88 -10.72 -15.69
CA LEU A 194 1.25 -10.87 -14.37
C LEU A 194 2.24 -11.24 -13.26
N GLY A 195 3.47 -11.61 -13.61
CA GLY A 195 4.46 -12.08 -12.64
C GLY A 195 4.07 -13.40 -11.98
N VAL A 196 3.34 -14.29 -12.69
CA VAL A 196 2.91 -15.58 -12.16
C VAL A 196 3.62 -16.75 -12.84
N ALA A 197 3.86 -17.81 -12.07
CA ALA A 197 4.46 -19.04 -12.57
C ALA A 197 3.46 -19.95 -13.28
N ASN A 198 2.18 -19.88 -12.94
CA ASN A 198 1.19 -20.82 -13.41
C ASN A 198 -0.05 -20.10 -13.95
N ILE A 199 -0.65 -20.70 -14.98
CA ILE A 199 -1.91 -20.23 -15.56
C ILE A 199 -2.89 -21.39 -15.61
N LEU A 200 -4.10 -21.15 -15.12
CA LEU A 200 -5.26 -22.01 -15.30
C LEU A 200 -6.12 -21.39 -16.41
N GLU A 201 -6.33 -22.16 -17.47
CA GLU A 201 -7.27 -21.83 -18.53
C GLU A 201 -8.28 -22.94 -18.73
N GLY A 202 -9.39 -22.64 -19.41
CA GLY A 202 -10.39 -23.65 -19.63
C GLY A 202 -11.57 -23.16 -20.46
N SER A 203 -12.56 -24.05 -20.58
CA SER A 203 -13.80 -23.77 -21.27
C SER A 203 -15.01 -24.35 -20.53
N ILE A 204 -16.16 -23.70 -20.68
CA ILE A 204 -17.43 -24.09 -20.09
C ILE A 204 -18.48 -24.21 -21.18
N ARG A 205 -19.27 -25.29 -21.13
CA ARG A 205 -20.42 -25.47 -21.98
C ARG A 205 -21.62 -25.91 -21.15
N ARG A 206 -22.65 -25.08 -21.11
CA ARG A 206 -23.93 -25.40 -20.49
C ARG A 206 -24.94 -25.80 -21.54
N VAL A 207 -25.68 -26.89 -21.33
CA VAL A 207 -26.79 -27.32 -22.19
C VAL A 207 -27.90 -27.86 -21.30
N GLY A 208 -28.94 -27.05 -21.11
CA GLY A 208 -30.01 -27.40 -20.17
C GLY A 208 -29.49 -27.59 -18.75
N ASN A 209 -29.65 -28.77 -18.19
CA ASN A 209 -29.22 -29.12 -16.82
C ASN A 209 -27.82 -29.76 -16.76
N ARG A 210 -27.08 -29.81 -17.87
CA ARG A 210 -25.73 -30.37 -17.94
C ARG A 210 -24.70 -29.28 -18.16
N VAL A 211 -23.60 -29.38 -17.40
CA VAL A 211 -22.44 -28.51 -17.53
C VAL A 211 -21.19 -29.37 -17.82
N ARG A 212 -20.44 -28.98 -18.84
CA ARG A 212 -19.14 -29.52 -19.14
C ARG A 212 -18.09 -28.45 -18.93
N ILE A 213 -17.12 -28.73 -18.06
CA ILE A 213 -15.99 -27.87 -17.74
C ILE A 213 -14.72 -28.61 -18.16
N THR A 214 -13.84 -27.93 -18.89
CA THR A 214 -12.50 -28.41 -19.18
C THR A 214 -11.53 -27.42 -18.58
N GLY A 215 -10.59 -27.87 -17.77
CA GLY A 215 -9.55 -27.04 -17.18
C GLY A 215 -8.17 -27.62 -17.45
N GLN A 216 -7.18 -26.75 -17.62
CA GLN A 216 -5.77 -27.14 -17.70
C GLN A 216 -4.89 -26.13 -16.99
N LEU A 217 -3.97 -26.64 -16.18
CA LEU A 217 -2.95 -25.87 -15.49
C LEU A 217 -1.63 -25.98 -16.25
N ILE A 218 -1.06 -24.83 -16.57
CA ILE A 218 0.14 -24.73 -17.41
C ILE A 218 1.17 -23.89 -16.64
N ASN A 219 2.43 -24.36 -16.63
CA ASN A 219 3.54 -23.55 -16.18
C ASN A 219 3.86 -22.49 -17.23
N ALA A 220 3.64 -21.21 -16.89
CA ALA A 220 3.76 -20.10 -17.81
C ALA A 220 5.21 -19.82 -18.26
N THR A 221 6.23 -20.34 -17.54
CA THR A 221 7.63 -20.08 -17.87
C THR A 221 8.17 -21.02 -18.96
N ASN A 222 7.61 -22.23 -19.09
CA ASN A 222 8.10 -23.28 -19.99
C ASN A 222 7.01 -23.99 -20.81
N ASP A 223 5.77 -23.49 -20.72
CA ASP A 223 4.59 -24.04 -21.41
C ASP A 223 4.29 -25.52 -21.10
N GLN A 224 4.72 -26.00 -19.93
CA GLN A 224 4.52 -27.37 -19.50
C GLN A 224 3.12 -27.54 -18.88
N HIS A 225 2.34 -28.50 -19.41
CA HIS A 225 1.09 -28.90 -18.79
C HIS A 225 1.34 -29.62 -17.46
N LEU A 226 0.83 -29.08 -16.37
CA LEU A 226 0.94 -29.65 -15.03
C LEU A 226 -0.27 -30.51 -14.67
N TRP A 227 -1.44 -30.14 -15.19
CA TRP A 227 -2.70 -30.85 -14.97
C TRP A 227 -3.68 -30.49 -16.07
N ALA A 228 -4.56 -31.46 -16.44
CA ALA A 228 -5.67 -31.25 -17.34
C ALA A 228 -6.78 -32.26 -17.03
N GLU A 229 -8.01 -31.79 -16.85
CA GLU A 229 -9.18 -32.61 -16.60
C GLU A 229 -10.44 -32.06 -17.24
N LYS A 230 -11.43 -32.95 -17.38
CA LYS A 230 -12.73 -32.66 -17.94
C LYS A 230 -13.81 -33.15 -17.00
N TYR A 231 -14.68 -32.27 -16.57
CA TYR A 231 -15.84 -32.55 -15.75
C TYR A 231 -17.10 -32.48 -16.62
N ASP A 232 -17.94 -33.50 -16.54
CA ASP A 232 -19.24 -33.57 -17.20
C ASP A 232 -20.26 -33.95 -16.12
N ARG A 233 -21.02 -32.98 -15.63
CA ARG A 233 -21.84 -33.07 -14.42
C ARG A 233 -23.23 -32.48 -14.65
N ASP A 234 -24.17 -32.81 -13.77
CA ASP A 234 -25.43 -32.06 -13.64
C ASP A 234 -25.13 -30.70 -12.98
N ILE A 235 -25.90 -29.67 -13.32
CA ILE A 235 -25.70 -28.32 -12.78
C ILE A 235 -25.86 -28.25 -11.24
N SER A 236 -26.62 -29.20 -10.66
CA SER A 236 -26.74 -29.36 -9.21
C SER A 236 -25.43 -29.68 -8.52
N ASP A 237 -24.48 -30.27 -9.25
CA ASP A 237 -23.18 -30.68 -8.73
C ASP A 237 -22.08 -29.64 -8.97
N ILE A 238 -22.46 -28.44 -9.44
CA ILE A 238 -21.53 -27.39 -9.86
C ILE A 238 -20.58 -26.96 -8.74
N PHE A 239 -21.08 -26.90 -7.52
CA PHE A 239 -20.28 -26.52 -6.34
C PHE A 239 -19.20 -27.58 -6.03
N ALA A 240 -19.55 -28.87 -6.15
CA ALA A 240 -18.56 -29.94 -5.98
C ALA A 240 -17.44 -29.88 -7.05
N VAL A 241 -17.75 -29.43 -8.26
CA VAL A 241 -16.71 -29.25 -9.31
C VAL A 241 -15.74 -28.12 -8.97
N GLN A 242 -16.23 -27.03 -8.37
CA GLN A 242 -15.36 -25.94 -7.90
C GLN A 242 -14.35 -26.44 -6.87
N ASP A 243 -14.82 -27.22 -5.89
CA ASP A 243 -13.99 -27.86 -4.86
C ASP A 243 -12.99 -28.85 -5.45
N GLU A 244 -13.46 -29.73 -6.38
CA GLU A 244 -12.63 -30.72 -7.07
C GLU A 244 -11.50 -30.04 -7.84
N VAL A 245 -11.77 -28.95 -8.57
CA VAL A 245 -10.78 -28.18 -9.32
C VAL A 245 -9.76 -27.54 -8.38
N ALA A 246 -10.20 -26.86 -7.31
CA ALA A 246 -9.31 -26.22 -6.37
C ALA A 246 -8.33 -27.22 -5.71
N ASN A 247 -8.86 -28.37 -5.26
CA ASN A 247 -8.04 -29.45 -4.70
C ASN A 247 -7.07 -30.04 -5.72
N ALA A 248 -7.49 -30.24 -6.98
CA ALA A 248 -6.64 -30.76 -8.03
C ALA A 248 -5.47 -29.81 -8.35
N ILE A 249 -5.73 -28.50 -8.40
CA ILE A 249 -4.71 -27.47 -8.60
C ILE A 249 -3.73 -27.42 -7.43
N ALA A 250 -4.22 -27.44 -6.17
CA ALA A 250 -3.35 -27.49 -4.99
C ALA A 250 -2.39 -28.71 -5.05
N ASN A 251 -2.91 -29.89 -5.38
CA ASN A 251 -2.13 -31.10 -5.55
C ASN A 251 -1.10 -31.00 -6.69
N ALA A 252 -1.49 -30.46 -7.86
CA ALA A 252 -0.61 -30.28 -9.01
C ALA A 252 0.55 -29.32 -8.69
N LEU A 253 0.31 -28.30 -7.86
CA LEU A 253 1.29 -27.33 -7.38
C LEU A 253 2.05 -27.81 -6.12
N ARG A 254 1.79 -29.04 -5.64
CA ARG A 254 2.38 -29.62 -4.43
C ARG A 254 2.21 -28.73 -3.19
N ILE A 255 1.01 -28.15 -3.04
CA ILE A 255 0.63 -27.38 -1.87
C ILE A 255 -0.13 -28.33 -0.93
N GLU A 256 0.36 -28.48 0.30
CA GLU A 256 -0.32 -29.22 1.34
C GLU A 256 -1.38 -28.31 1.98
N LEU A 257 -2.65 -28.67 1.83
CA LEU A 257 -3.76 -27.93 2.48
C LEU A 257 -3.83 -28.30 3.94
N SER A 258 -3.99 -27.30 4.82
CA SER A 258 -4.37 -27.53 6.20
C SER A 258 -5.81 -28.06 6.30
N ASP A 259 -6.15 -28.70 7.42
CA ASP A 259 -7.52 -29.17 7.67
C ASP A 259 -8.55 -28.01 7.60
N GLU A 260 -8.15 -26.81 8.05
CA GLU A 260 -8.98 -25.61 7.98
C GLU A 260 -9.20 -25.14 6.53
N GLU A 261 -8.16 -25.12 5.69
CA GLU A 261 -8.26 -24.75 4.28
C GLU A 261 -9.12 -25.77 3.50
N ALA A 262 -8.90 -27.06 3.71
CA ALA A 262 -9.69 -28.12 3.08
C ALA A 262 -11.18 -28.00 3.48
N MET A 263 -11.46 -27.69 4.75
CA MET A 263 -12.83 -27.46 5.22
C MET A 263 -13.44 -26.19 4.61
N MET A 264 -12.69 -25.09 4.49
CA MET A 264 -13.16 -23.85 3.88
C MET A 264 -13.47 -24.02 2.39
N ILE A 265 -12.64 -24.78 1.65
CA ILE A 265 -12.85 -25.08 0.23
C ILE A 265 -14.12 -25.93 0.06
N SER A 266 -14.37 -26.91 0.92
CA SER A 266 -15.54 -27.81 0.82
C SER A 266 -16.85 -27.21 1.30
N GLN A 267 -16.85 -25.95 1.79
CA GLN A 267 -18.05 -25.30 2.31
C GLN A 267 -18.71 -24.44 1.23
N SER A 268 -19.76 -24.95 0.60
CA SER A 268 -20.56 -24.16 -0.34
C SER A 268 -21.46 -23.15 0.39
N SER A 269 -21.52 -21.92 -0.13
CA SER A 269 -22.31 -20.82 0.45
C SER A 269 -23.83 -20.98 0.26
N THR A 270 -24.26 -21.79 -0.70
CA THR A 270 -25.66 -22.15 -0.98
C THR A 270 -25.75 -23.53 -1.62
N LYS A 271 -26.89 -24.17 -1.51
CA LYS A 271 -27.25 -25.40 -2.25
C LYS A 271 -28.22 -25.12 -3.40
N SER A 272 -28.75 -23.91 -3.50
CA SER A 272 -29.70 -23.52 -4.53
C SER A 272 -29.00 -23.00 -5.78
N VAL A 273 -29.02 -23.78 -6.85
CA VAL A 273 -28.51 -23.36 -8.16
C VAL A 273 -29.24 -22.12 -8.68
N GLU A 274 -30.53 -21.99 -8.41
CA GLU A 274 -31.31 -20.83 -8.83
C GLU A 274 -30.92 -19.56 -8.08
N ALA A 275 -30.73 -19.63 -6.75
CA ALA A 275 -30.23 -18.51 -5.95
C ALA A 275 -28.81 -18.11 -6.39
N TYR A 276 -27.95 -19.09 -6.65
CA TYR A 276 -26.62 -18.89 -7.17
C TYR A 276 -26.64 -18.17 -8.55
N ASP A 277 -27.51 -18.57 -9.48
CA ASP A 277 -27.64 -17.96 -10.81
C ASP A 277 -28.01 -16.47 -10.71
N TYR A 278 -28.94 -16.10 -9.83
CA TYR A 278 -29.23 -14.69 -9.54
C TYR A 278 -28.07 -13.96 -8.88
N TYR A 279 -27.38 -14.61 -7.94
CA TYR A 279 -26.22 -13.99 -7.30
C TYR A 279 -25.11 -13.63 -8.29
N ILE A 280 -24.71 -14.54 -9.19
CA ILE A 280 -23.64 -14.26 -10.16
C ILE A 280 -24.05 -13.18 -11.18
N LYS A 281 -25.34 -13.08 -11.54
CA LYS A 281 -25.88 -11.98 -12.35
C LYS A 281 -25.74 -10.64 -11.61
N GLY A 282 -26.15 -10.60 -10.36
CA GLY A 282 -26.00 -9.43 -9.50
C GLY A 282 -24.55 -9.02 -9.32
N ARG A 283 -23.66 -9.98 -9.04
CA ARG A 283 -22.23 -9.76 -8.88
C ARG A 283 -21.59 -9.15 -10.13
N ARG A 284 -21.87 -9.71 -11.31
CA ARG A 284 -21.39 -9.17 -12.58
C ARG A 284 -21.83 -7.72 -12.80
N LEU A 285 -23.09 -7.41 -12.54
CA LEU A 285 -23.66 -6.08 -12.71
C LEU A 285 -23.11 -5.06 -11.71
N SER A 286 -22.74 -5.49 -10.51
CA SER A 286 -22.20 -4.63 -9.47
C SER A 286 -20.82 -4.03 -9.80
N TYR A 287 -20.08 -4.60 -10.75
CA TYR A 287 -18.80 -4.04 -11.23
C TYR A 287 -18.95 -2.82 -12.12
N PHE A 288 -20.15 -2.52 -12.62
CA PHE A 288 -20.39 -1.35 -13.45
C PHE A 288 -20.77 -0.13 -12.59
N TYR A 289 -20.19 1.03 -12.94
CA TYR A 289 -20.45 2.28 -12.22
C TYR A 289 -21.79 2.94 -12.61
N GLU A 290 -22.49 2.43 -13.62
CA GLU A 290 -23.76 2.95 -14.10
C GLU A 290 -24.88 2.69 -13.09
N SER A 291 -25.63 3.75 -12.71
CA SER A 291 -26.71 3.64 -11.71
C SER A 291 -27.75 2.59 -12.05
N ALA A 292 -28.15 2.50 -13.32
CA ALA A 292 -29.14 1.52 -13.78
C ALA A 292 -28.66 0.07 -13.56
N LYS A 293 -27.39 -0.23 -13.85
CA LYS A 293 -26.83 -1.56 -13.64
C LYS A 293 -26.69 -1.92 -12.16
N ARG A 294 -26.43 -0.93 -11.30
CA ARG A 294 -26.42 -1.13 -9.85
C ARG A 294 -27.81 -1.48 -9.30
N GLU A 295 -28.87 -0.81 -9.78
CA GLU A 295 -30.23 -1.17 -9.37
C GLU A 295 -30.62 -2.57 -9.86
N GLU A 296 -30.25 -2.95 -11.08
CA GLU A 296 -30.43 -4.31 -11.59
C GLU A 296 -29.63 -5.33 -10.78
N ALA A 297 -28.41 -5.00 -10.33
CA ALA A 297 -27.64 -5.84 -9.42
C ALA A 297 -28.38 -6.07 -8.10
N LEU A 298 -28.91 -4.99 -7.48
CA LEU A 298 -29.69 -5.09 -6.25
C LEU A 298 -30.94 -5.95 -6.42
N GLU A 299 -31.63 -5.87 -7.57
CA GLU A 299 -32.79 -6.71 -7.85
C GLU A 299 -32.41 -8.19 -7.93
N ASN A 300 -31.31 -8.52 -8.62
CA ASN A 300 -30.83 -9.89 -8.70
C ASN A 300 -30.41 -10.43 -7.34
N TYR A 301 -29.72 -9.67 -6.50
CA TYR A 301 -29.39 -10.07 -5.15
C TYR A 301 -30.62 -10.31 -4.28
N ARG A 302 -31.67 -9.47 -4.38
CA ARG A 302 -32.94 -9.67 -3.66
C ARG A 302 -33.64 -10.97 -4.10
N LYS A 303 -33.65 -11.28 -5.40
CA LYS A 303 -34.20 -12.56 -5.90
C LYS A 303 -33.41 -13.74 -5.36
N ALA A 304 -32.08 -13.65 -5.29
CA ALA A 304 -31.28 -14.71 -4.67
C ALA A 304 -31.66 -14.94 -3.19
N ILE A 305 -31.89 -13.87 -2.42
CA ILE A 305 -32.32 -13.91 -1.02
C ILE A 305 -33.76 -14.48 -0.86
N GLU A 306 -34.66 -14.14 -1.79
CA GLU A 306 -36.02 -14.67 -1.79
C GLU A 306 -36.04 -16.19 -1.96
N ILE A 307 -35.13 -16.74 -2.78
CA ILE A 307 -35.02 -18.17 -3.05
C ILE A 307 -34.28 -18.89 -1.92
N ASP A 308 -33.16 -18.29 -1.44
CA ASP A 308 -32.37 -18.84 -0.35
C ASP A 308 -32.05 -17.74 0.67
N PRO A 309 -32.87 -17.55 1.71
CA PRO A 309 -32.66 -16.51 2.72
C PRO A 309 -31.43 -16.69 3.59
N ASP A 310 -30.83 -17.88 3.61
CA ASP A 310 -29.59 -18.17 4.35
C ASP A 310 -28.31 -17.97 3.51
N TYR A 311 -28.45 -17.63 2.23
CA TYR A 311 -27.32 -17.37 1.35
C TYR A 311 -26.66 -16.04 1.67
N ALA A 312 -25.47 -16.06 2.31
CA ALA A 312 -24.77 -14.88 2.84
C ALA A 312 -24.30 -13.89 1.77
N LEU A 313 -23.77 -14.39 0.65
CA LEU A 313 -23.08 -13.56 -0.35
C LEU A 313 -23.97 -12.49 -1.02
N PRO A 314 -25.26 -12.71 -1.34
CA PRO A 314 -26.14 -11.65 -1.83
C PRO A 314 -26.31 -10.49 -0.85
N TYR A 315 -26.33 -10.76 0.46
CA TYR A 315 -26.38 -9.70 1.48
C TYR A 315 -25.10 -8.86 1.47
N ALA A 316 -23.92 -9.49 1.36
CA ALA A 316 -22.65 -8.79 1.19
C ALA A 316 -22.66 -7.93 -0.08
N GLY A 317 -23.17 -8.47 -1.20
CA GLY A 317 -23.33 -7.76 -2.46
C GLY A 317 -24.20 -6.50 -2.34
N ILE A 318 -25.36 -6.60 -1.66
CA ILE A 318 -26.23 -5.44 -1.41
C ILE A 318 -25.50 -4.39 -0.55
N SER A 319 -24.84 -4.80 0.54
CA SER A 319 -24.08 -3.91 1.41
C SER A 319 -23.05 -3.10 0.61
N ARG A 320 -22.24 -3.76 -0.24
CA ARG A 320 -21.25 -3.11 -1.09
C ARG A 320 -21.86 -2.14 -2.10
N VAL A 321 -22.93 -2.53 -2.80
CA VAL A 321 -23.60 -1.66 -3.77
C VAL A 321 -24.18 -0.43 -3.08
N LYS A 322 -24.85 -0.60 -1.93
CA LYS A 322 -25.39 0.50 -1.14
C LYS A 322 -24.31 1.44 -0.66
N MET A 323 -23.17 0.91 -0.19
CA MET A 323 -22.03 1.72 0.22
C MET A 323 -21.45 2.52 -0.95
N SER A 324 -21.28 1.88 -2.13
CA SER A 324 -20.80 2.56 -3.32
C SER A 324 -21.72 3.69 -3.80
N GLN A 325 -23.03 3.55 -3.60
CA GLN A 325 -24.00 4.62 -3.90
C GLN A 325 -23.80 5.86 -3.03
N VAL A 326 -23.34 5.69 -1.79
CA VAL A 326 -23.06 6.80 -0.85
C VAL A 326 -21.71 7.44 -1.15
N THR A 327 -20.70 6.65 -1.38
CA THR A 327 -19.31 7.11 -1.58
C THR A 327 -19.19 8.09 -2.76
N PHE A 328 -19.99 7.89 -3.81
CA PHE A 328 -20.00 8.78 -5.01
C PHE A 328 -21.00 9.94 -4.92
N GLN A 329 -21.71 10.12 -3.79
CA GLN A 329 -22.62 11.25 -3.61
C GLN A 329 -22.02 12.35 -2.73
N ALA A 330 -21.84 13.53 -3.32
CA ALA A 330 -21.25 14.69 -2.65
C ALA A 330 -22.14 15.35 -1.58
N VAL A 331 -23.39 14.88 -1.39
CA VAL A 331 -24.38 15.53 -0.51
C VAL A 331 -25.04 14.51 0.39
N GLU A 332 -25.01 14.76 1.70
CA GLU A 332 -25.80 14.00 2.66
C GLU A 332 -27.29 14.36 2.50
N ASN A 333 -28.10 13.39 2.11
CA ASN A 333 -29.54 13.50 1.97
C ASN A 333 -30.22 12.27 2.59
N GLU A 334 -31.56 12.21 2.56
CA GLU A 334 -32.32 11.08 3.07
C GLU A 334 -31.96 9.76 2.37
N PHE A 335 -31.69 9.81 1.08
CA PHE A 335 -31.26 8.64 0.30
C PHE A 335 -29.90 8.11 0.83
N SER A 336 -28.91 8.97 1.04
CA SER A 336 -27.60 8.56 1.56
C SER A 336 -27.71 7.95 2.96
N ARG A 337 -28.54 8.52 3.85
CA ARG A 337 -28.75 7.98 5.20
C ARG A 337 -29.42 6.61 5.16
N THR A 338 -30.43 6.44 4.30
CA THR A 338 -31.09 5.14 4.11
C THR A 338 -30.12 4.10 3.54
N ALA A 339 -29.33 4.49 2.52
CA ALA A 339 -28.34 3.60 1.93
C ALA A 339 -27.23 3.18 2.91
N LEU A 340 -26.77 4.09 3.80
CA LEU A 340 -25.83 3.76 4.87
C LEU A 340 -26.42 2.75 5.86
N LYS A 341 -27.67 2.98 6.30
CA LYS A 341 -28.35 2.05 7.19
C LYS A 341 -28.51 0.68 6.55
N ASP A 342 -28.99 0.63 5.30
CA ASP A 342 -29.09 -0.61 4.55
C ASP A 342 -27.74 -1.32 4.46
N ALA A 343 -26.66 -0.59 4.10
CA ALA A 343 -25.32 -1.16 3.99
C ALA A 343 -24.86 -1.84 5.28
N GLU A 344 -25.09 -1.19 6.42
CA GLU A 344 -24.76 -1.76 7.73
C GLU A 344 -25.58 -3.01 8.06
N GLU A 345 -26.92 -2.93 7.91
CA GLU A 345 -27.83 -4.04 8.22
C GLU A 345 -27.54 -5.28 7.36
N TYR A 346 -27.37 -5.08 6.04
CA TYR A 346 -27.04 -6.16 5.12
C TYR A 346 -25.63 -6.72 5.36
N GLY A 347 -24.62 -5.88 5.66
CA GLY A 347 -23.27 -6.32 5.99
C GLY A 347 -23.22 -7.18 7.26
N LYS A 348 -23.92 -6.75 8.34
CA LYS A 348 -24.05 -7.53 9.57
C LYS A 348 -24.78 -8.85 9.34
N LYS A 349 -25.83 -8.83 8.53
CA LYS A 349 -26.59 -10.06 8.18
C LYS A 349 -25.72 -11.03 7.39
N ALA A 350 -24.90 -10.53 6.45
CA ALA A 350 -23.96 -11.34 5.68
C ALA A 350 -22.98 -12.09 6.59
N VAL A 351 -22.35 -11.38 7.55
CA VAL A 351 -21.42 -11.99 8.50
C VAL A 351 -22.09 -12.99 9.43
N LEU A 352 -23.34 -12.72 9.84
CA LEU A 352 -24.12 -13.63 10.68
C LEU A 352 -24.41 -14.96 9.98
N LEU A 353 -24.81 -14.91 8.69
CA LEU A 353 -25.15 -16.08 7.89
C LEU A 353 -23.91 -16.83 7.38
N GLY A 354 -22.87 -16.09 6.99
CA GLY A 354 -21.61 -16.62 6.46
C GLY A 354 -20.38 -16.14 7.24
N PRO A 355 -20.16 -16.62 8.48
CA PRO A 355 -19.03 -16.18 9.29
C PRO A 355 -17.65 -16.60 8.72
N ASN A 356 -17.64 -17.50 7.75
CA ASN A 356 -16.44 -17.95 7.02
C ASN A 356 -16.37 -17.38 5.59
N GLU A 357 -17.26 -16.47 5.22
CA GLU A 357 -17.23 -15.82 3.91
C GLU A 357 -16.38 -14.54 3.95
N ALA A 358 -15.26 -14.53 3.21
CA ALA A 358 -14.37 -13.39 3.14
C ALA A 358 -15.10 -12.12 2.66
N GLU A 359 -15.97 -12.26 1.64
CA GLU A 359 -16.76 -11.16 1.08
C GLU A 359 -17.72 -10.53 2.10
N ALA A 360 -18.27 -11.31 3.03
CA ALA A 360 -19.14 -10.80 4.09
C ALA A 360 -18.36 -9.89 5.05
N HIS A 361 -17.18 -10.35 5.47
CA HIS A 361 -16.31 -9.57 6.33
C HIS A 361 -15.72 -8.35 5.60
N PHE A 362 -15.39 -8.48 4.32
CA PHE A 362 -14.94 -7.37 3.50
C PHE A 362 -16.03 -6.29 3.36
N ALA A 363 -17.27 -6.68 3.03
CA ALA A 363 -18.39 -5.72 2.89
C ALA A 363 -18.63 -4.91 4.17
N LEU A 364 -18.60 -5.58 5.32
CA LEU A 364 -18.76 -4.93 6.62
C LEU A 364 -17.53 -4.07 7.00
N GLY A 365 -16.32 -4.55 6.69
CA GLY A 365 -15.07 -3.81 6.89
C GLY A 365 -15.00 -2.55 6.04
N PHE A 366 -15.42 -2.63 4.79
CA PHE A 366 -15.54 -1.48 3.89
C PHE A 366 -16.54 -0.44 4.43
N PHE A 367 -17.72 -0.90 4.89
CA PHE A 367 -18.69 0.00 5.56
C PHE A 367 -18.05 0.74 6.74
N TYR A 368 -17.39 0.02 7.66
CA TYR A 368 -16.77 0.63 8.83
C TYR A 368 -15.62 1.59 8.48
N ASN A 369 -14.85 1.29 7.43
CA ASN A 369 -13.81 2.20 6.96
C ASN A 369 -14.41 3.51 6.44
N GLN A 370 -15.46 3.43 5.63
CA GLN A 370 -16.13 4.60 5.07
C GLN A 370 -16.93 5.41 6.12
N THR A 371 -17.29 4.81 7.25
CA THR A 371 -17.95 5.49 8.38
C THR A 371 -17.01 5.92 9.49
N GLU A 372 -15.68 5.81 9.26
CA GLU A 372 -14.61 6.20 10.18
C GLU A 372 -14.56 5.36 11.48
N GLU A 373 -15.16 4.17 11.47
CA GLU A 373 -15.10 3.20 12.56
C GLU A 373 -13.88 2.29 12.41
N TYR A 374 -12.69 2.88 12.36
CA TYR A 374 -11.44 2.26 11.89
C TYR A 374 -11.03 0.99 12.65
N ASN A 375 -11.30 0.88 13.95
CA ASN A 375 -11.01 -0.33 14.73
C ASN A 375 -11.86 -1.52 14.26
N LEU A 376 -13.14 -1.27 13.97
CA LEU A 376 -14.06 -2.29 13.45
C LEU A 376 -13.72 -2.62 12.00
N ALA A 377 -13.36 -1.62 11.20
CA ALA A 377 -12.85 -1.79 9.84
C ALA A 377 -11.64 -2.72 9.83
N PHE A 378 -10.60 -2.40 10.62
CA PHE A 378 -9.37 -3.19 10.70
C PHE A 378 -9.64 -4.64 11.12
N SER A 379 -10.51 -4.86 12.12
CA SER A 379 -10.89 -6.20 12.57
C SER A 379 -11.59 -7.01 11.47
N SER A 380 -12.57 -6.41 10.80
CA SER A 380 -13.35 -7.08 9.75
C SER A 380 -12.49 -7.35 8.50
N LEU A 381 -11.67 -6.38 8.06
CA LEU A 381 -10.80 -6.53 6.91
C LEU A 381 -9.72 -7.58 7.14
N ASN A 382 -9.11 -7.63 8.34
CA ASN A 382 -8.17 -8.70 8.67
C ASN A 382 -8.84 -10.08 8.66
N LYS A 383 -10.08 -10.19 9.14
CA LYS A 383 -10.82 -11.45 9.05
C LYS A 383 -11.06 -11.85 7.59
N ALA A 384 -11.39 -10.90 6.72
CA ALA A 384 -11.51 -11.15 5.28
C ALA A 384 -10.19 -11.68 4.68
N ILE A 385 -9.03 -11.10 5.05
CA ILE A 385 -7.70 -11.55 4.59
C ILE A 385 -7.33 -12.93 5.14
N VAL A 386 -7.70 -13.24 6.38
CA VAL A 386 -7.47 -14.58 6.96
C VAL A 386 -8.25 -15.65 6.18
N LEU A 387 -9.50 -15.33 5.79
CA LEU A 387 -10.37 -16.24 5.02
C LEU A 387 -10.01 -16.29 3.53
N ASN A 388 -9.52 -15.21 2.97
CA ASN A 388 -9.04 -15.09 1.59
C ASN A 388 -7.75 -14.27 1.55
N PRO A 389 -6.57 -14.90 1.66
CA PRO A 389 -5.28 -14.20 1.63
C PRO A 389 -4.99 -13.44 0.34
N SER A 390 -5.66 -13.77 -0.76
CA SER A 390 -5.53 -13.08 -2.05
C SER A 390 -6.57 -11.99 -2.29
N HIS A 391 -7.35 -11.59 -1.28
CA HIS A 391 -8.37 -10.56 -1.39
C HIS A 391 -7.75 -9.15 -1.54
N ALA A 392 -7.49 -8.73 -2.78
CA ALA A 392 -6.80 -7.48 -3.09
C ALA A 392 -7.44 -6.23 -2.45
N HIS A 393 -8.77 -6.08 -2.58
CA HIS A 393 -9.50 -4.96 -2.01
C HIS A 393 -9.42 -4.90 -0.47
N ALA A 394 -9.37 -6.03 0.23
CA ALA A 394 -9.22 -6.00 1.70
C ALA A 394 -7.84 -5.50 2.13
N HIS A 395 -6.80 -5.81 1.34
CA HIS A 395 -5.47 -5.24 1.56
C HIS A 395 -5.45 -3.73 1.28
N ASP A 396 -6.12 -3.28 0.21
CA ASP A 396 -6.28 -1.88 -0.16
C ASP A 396 -6.93 -1.07 0.97
N GLU A 397 -8.09 -1.51 1.44
CA GLU A 397 -8.84 -0.86 2.51
C GLU A 397 -8.07 -0.80 3.85
N ILE A 398 -7.20 -1.79 4.16
CA ILE A 398 -6.31 -1.66 5.33
C ILE A 398 -5.26 -0.57 5.09
N GLY A 399 -4.76 -0.43 3.87
CA GLY A 399 -3.91 0.71 3.48
C GLY A 399 -4.60 2.03 3.75
N ASP A 400 -5.88 2.13 3.40
CA ASP A 400 -6.73 3.29 3.65
C ASP A 400 -6.91 3.57 5.15
N VAL A 401 -7.11 2.55 5.99
CA VAL A 401 -7.18 2.73 7.46
C VAL A 401 -5.88 3.36 7.99
N TYR A 402 -4.71 2.90 7.55
CA TYR A 402 -3.45 3.52 7.96
C TYR A 402 -3.30 4.94 7.44
N LEU A 403 -3.68 5.18 6.19
CA LEU A 403 -3.59 6.49 5.56
C LEU A 403 -4.51 7.50 6.24
N TYR A 404 -5.79 7.18 6.38
CA TYR A 404 -6.82 8.14 6.80
C TYR A 404 -6.92 8.31 8.32
N ASN A 405 -6.78 7.23 9.10
CA ASN A 405 -6.87 7.31 10.55
C ASN A 405 -5.58 7.85 11.17
N TYR A 406 -4.43 7.36 10.70
CA TYR A 406 -3.15 7.62 11.33
C TYR A 406 -2.25 8.59 10.56
N GLY A 407 -2.52 8.84 9.28
CA GLY A 407 -1.57 9.55 8.38
C GLY A 407 -0.24 8.80 8.26
N ASP A 408 -0.26 7.49 8.43
CA ASP A 408 0.93 6.65 8.50
C ASP A 408 1.27 6.08 7.13
N PHE A 409 1.98 6.88 6.36
CA PHE A 409 2.43 6.52 5.01
C PHE A 409 3.32 5.27 5.00
N SER A 410 4.14 5.11 6.05
CA SER A 410 5.10 4.00 6.16
C SER A 410 4.39 2.65 6.29
N ASN A 411 3.28 2.60 6.99
CA ASN A 411 2.46 1.40 7.13
C ASN A 411 1.41 1.24 6.02
N ALA A 412 0.95 2.32 5.39
CA ALA A 412 -0.01 2.26 4.28
C ALA A 412 0.59 1.64 2.99
N ILE A 413 1.79 2.11 2.57
CA ILE A 413 2.46 1.65 1.33
C ILE A 413 2.61 0.12 1.25
N PRO A 414 3.08 -0.61 2.29
CA PRO A 414 3.16 -2.06 2.26
C PRO A 414 1.83 -2.76 1.97
N TRP A 415 0.70 -2.20 2.44
CA TRP A 415 -0.61 -2.77 2.19
C TRP A 415 -1.08 -2.55 0.76
N TYR A 416 -0.87 -1.35 0.19
CA TYR A 416 -1.11 -1.12 -1.23
C TYR A 416 -0.22 -1.99 -2.13
N ASN A 417 1.04 -2.23 -1.75
CA ASN A 417 1.91 -3.16 -2.46
C ASN A 417 1.37 -4.61 -2.42
N LYS A 418 0.83 -5.05 -1.27
CA LYS A 418 0.17 -6.36 -1.16
C LYS A 418 -1.09 -6.43 -2.03
N ALA A 419 -1.88 -5.37 -2.10
CA ALA A 419 -3.04 -5.27 -2.95
C ALA A 419 -2.65 -5.35 -4.44
N LEU A 420 -1.69 -4.51 -4.87
CA LEU A 420 -1.20 -4.48 -6.26
C LEU A 420 -0.49 -5.76 -6.70
N LYS A 421 0.13 -6.51 -5.79
CA LYS A 421 0.68 -7.84 -6.10
C LYS A 421 -0.40 -8.85 -6.47
N ARG A 422 -1.63 -8.68 -5.96
CA ARG A 422 -2.80 -9.54 -6.21
C ARG A 422 -3.68 -9.01 -7.33
N ASP A 423 -3.75 -7.71 -7.43
CA ASP A 423 -4.50 -6.99 -8.48
C ASP A 423 -3.66 -5.84 -9.04
N PRO A 424 -2.77 -6.12 -10.03
CA PRO A 424 -1.97 -5.09 -10.69
C PRO A 424 -2.79 -3.97 -11.36
N GLU A 425 -4.08 -4.21 -11.64
CA GLU A 425 -4.98 -3.22 -12.24
C GLU A 425 -5.84 -2.45 -11.20
N LEU A 426 -5.60 -2.64 -9.91
CA LEU A 426 -6.38 -2.00 -8.85
C LEU A 426 -6.14 -0.49 -8.80
N VAL A 427 -7.00 0.26 -9.45
CA VAL A 427 -6.94 1.73 -9.59
C VAL A 427 -6.82 2.43 -8.24
N PRO A 428 -7.63 2.14 -7.19
CA PRO A 428 -7.49 2.79 -5.89
C PRO A 428 -6.10 2.66 -5.30
N SER A 429 -5.55 1.44 -5.24
CA SER A 429 -4.19 1.22 -4.70
C SER A 429 -3.10 1.96 -5.47
N LYS A 430 -3.17 1.97 -6.82
CA LYS A 430 -2.23 2.75 -7.64
C LYS A 430 -2.34 4.24 -7.32
N TRP A 431 -3.56 4.73 -7.23
CA TRP A 431 -3.82 6.13 -6.94
C TRP A 431 -3.30 6.56 -5.58
N PHE A 432 -3.72 5.89 -4.49
CA PHE A 432 -3.30 6.24 -3.13
C PHE A 432 -1.80 6.05 -2.91
N LYS A 433 -1.21 4.99 -3.46
CA LYS A 433 0.23 4.80 -3.42
C LYS A 433 0.97 5.94 -4.12
N SER A 434 0.53 6.34 -5.32
CA SER A 434 1.12 7.48 -6.05
C SER A 434 1.00 8.78 -5.24
N GLU A 435 -0.16 9.02 -4.64
CA GLU A 435 -0.41 10.19 -3.80
C GLU A 435 0.52 10.22 -2.58
N ILE A 436 0.70 9.09 -1.88
CA ILE A 436 1.63 9.00 -0.75
C ILE A 436 3.06 9.26 -1.21
N LEU A 437 3.50 8.72 -2.34
CA LEU A 437 4.83 8.96 -2.90
C LEU A 437 5.05 10.47 -3.14
N LEU A 438 4.10 11.16 -3.78
CA LEU A 438 4.19 12.60 -3.95
C LEU A 438 4.24 13.35 -2.60
N ARG A 439 3.38 12.99 -1.66
CA ARG A 439 3.32 13.63 -0.32
C ARG A 439 4.59 13.40 0.50
N SER A 440 5.21 12.23 0.40
CA SER A 440 6.45 11.89 1.09
C SER A 440 7.71 12.42 0.40
N GLY A 441 7.55 13.18 -0.70
CA GLY A 441 8.66 13.77 -1.45
C GLY A 441 9.36 12.82 -2.42
N GLN A 442 8.88 11.58 -2.58
CA GLN A 442 9.36 10.62 -3.59
C GLN A 442 8.63 10.89 -4.93
N ILE A 443 8.86 12.10 -5.46
CA ILE A 443 8.04 12.63 -6.56
C ILE A 443 8.34 11.91 -7.87
N ILE A 444 9.59 11.54 -8.10
CA ILE A 444 10.01 10.82 -9.32
C ILE A 444 9.35 9.44 -9.35
N ASP A 445 9.46 8.65 -8.26
CA ASP A 445 8.82 7.34 -8.16
C ASP A 445 7.29 7.44 -8.28
N GLY A 446 6.71 8.50 -7.70
CA GLY A 446 5.29 8.79 -7.82
C GLY A 446 4.87 9.08 -9.25
N LEU A 447 5.64 9.89 -9.99
CA LEU A 447 5.36 10.22 -11.39
C LEU A 447 5.51 9.00 -12.31
N ASP A 448 6.51 8.14 -12.08
CA ASP A 448 6.70 6.90 -12.85
C ASP A 448 5.48 5.97 -12.68
N LEU A 449 5.01 5.76 -11.44
CA LEU A 449 3.81 4.97 -11.18
C LEU A 449 2.54 5.58 -11.81
N ILE A 450 2.43 6.90 -11.80
CA ILE A 450 1.30 7.62 -12.41
C ILE A 450 1.35 7.49 -13.93
N GLU A 451 2.52 7.53 -14.56
CA GLU A 451 2.66 7.35 -16.01
C GLU A 451 2.23 5.95 -16.43
N GLU A 452 2.71 4.91 -15.72
CA GLU A 452 2.24 3.53 -15.92
C GLU A 452 0.72 3.42 -15.77
N ALA A 453 0.15 4.05 -14.74
CA ALA A 453 -1.28 4.03 -14.50
C ALA A 453 -2.08 4.77 -15.60
N LEU A 454 -1.56 5.87 -16.16
CA LEU A 454 -2.19 6.60 -17.25
C LEU A 454 -2.17 5.83 -18.59
N GLU A 455 -1.11 5.04 -18.83
CA GLU A 455 -1.08 4.15 -20.00
C GLU A 455 -2.19 3.09 -19.96
N GLN A 456 -2.44 2.53 -18.76
CA GLN A 456 -3.45 1.50 -18.55
C GLN A 456 -4.86 2.08 -18.40
N HIS A 457 -4.99 3.24 -17.77
CA HIS A 457 -6.26 3.88 -17.41
C HIS A 457 -6.30 5.36 -17.83
N PRO A 458 -6.22 5.69 -19.14
CA PRO A 458 -6.07 7.07 -19.64
C PRO A 458 -7.24 7.98 -19.31
N ASN A 459 -8.39 7.43 -18.93
CA ASN A 459 -9.61 8.17 -18.64
C ASN A 459 -9.82 8.44 -17.13
N VAL A 460 -8.94 7.96 -16.26
CA VAL A 460 -9.03 8.19 -14.81
C VAL A 460 -8.42 9.55 -14.48
N ILE A 461 -9.29 10.56 -14.24
CA ILE A 461 -8.87 11.96 -14.01
C ILE A 461 -7.96 12.13 -12.81
N GLN A 462 -8.05 11.25 -11.83
CA GLN A 462 -7.21 11.25 -10.62
C GLN A 462 -5.73 11.17 -10.99
N PHE A 463 -5.35 10.29 -11.91
CA PHE A 463 -3.96 10.18 -12.35
C PHE A 463 -3.49 11.41 -13.12
N SER A 464 -4.36 11.98 -13.97
CA SER A 464 -4.05 13.24 -14.66
C SER A 464 -3.84 14.39 -13.68
N THR A 465 -4.63 14.43 -12.63
CA THR A 465 -4.50 15.41 -11.53
C THR A 465 -3.19 15.23 -10.76
N LEU A 466 -2.85 13.99 -10.38
CA LEU A 466 -1.62 13.70 -9.65
C LEU A 466 -0.37 13.96 -10.52
N LYS A 467 -0.41 13.64 -11.82
CA LYS A 467 0.71 13.97 -12.74
C LYS A 467 0.94 15.47 -12.79
N HIS A 468 -0.12 16.24 -12.98
CA HIS A 468 -0.03 17.69 -12.93
C HIS A 468 0.59 18.18 -11.61
N ALA A 469 0.10 17.68 -10.47
CA ALA A 469 0.61 18.06 -9.16
C ALA A 469 2.09 17.70 -8.98
N GLY A 470 2.51 16.49 -9.35
CA GLY A 470 3.91 16.06 -9.27
C GLY A 470 4.84 16.94 -10.11
N LEU A 471 4.45 17.25 -11.35
CA LEU A 471 5.21 18.17 -12.21
C LEU A 471 5.32 19.58 -11.62
N MET A 472 4.23 20.09 -11.01
CA MET A 472 4.25 21.38 -10.30
C MET A 472 5.19 21.36 -9.10
N MET A 473 5.27 20.25 -8.36
CA MET A 473 6.13 20.12 -7.17
C MET A 473 7.63 20.16 -7.51
N ILE A 474 8.04 19.61 -8.66
CA ILE A 474 9.43 19.67 -9.13
C ILE A 474 9.73 20.88 -10.02
N GLY A 475 8.81 21.87 -10.06
CA GLY A 475 9.04 23.12 -10.80
C GLY A 475 8.89 23.04 -12.32
N LYS A 476 8.46 21.91 -12.87
CA LYS A 476 8.19 21.72 -14.32
C LYS A 476 6.87 22.34 -14.76
N TYR A 477 6.68 23.63 -14.47
CA TYR A 477 5.42 24.34 -14.67
C TYR A 477 4.92 24.35 -16.10
N LYS A 478 5.82 24.44 -17.07
CA LYS A 478 5.49 24.45 -18.49
C LYS A 478 4.97 23.06 -18.93
N GLU A 479 5.67 22.01 -18.55
CA GLU A 479 5.29 20.62 -18.82
C GLU A 479 3.93 20.29 -18.17
N ALA A 480 3.72 20.73 -16.91
CA ALA A 480 2.46 20.60 -16.20
C ALA A 480 1.30 21.28 -16.94
N TYR A 481 1.52 22.49 -17.44
CA TYR A 481 0.54 23.24 -18.22
C TYR A 481 0.21 22.55 -19.54
N GLU A 482 1.23 22.16 -20.30
CA GLU A 482 1.07 21.47 -21.59
C GLU A 482 0.32 20.14 -21.42
N PHE A 483 0.66 19.37 -20.39
CA PHE A 483 -0.02 18.13 -20.08
C PHE A 483 -1.50 18.34 -19.74
N ILE A 484 -1.80 19.18 -18.74
CA ILE A 484 -3.18 19.35 -18.25
C ILE A 484 -4.09 20.00 -19.30
N SER A 485 -3.56 20.91 -20.12
CA SER A 485 -4.34 21.61 -21.16
C SER A 485 -4.89 20.66 -22.23
N ASN A 486 -4.28 19.50 -22.42
CA ASN A 486 -4.73 18.47 -23.35
C ASN A 486 -5.79 17.52 -22.75
N GLN A 487 -6.16 17.68 -21.47
CA GLN A 487 -7.07 16.77 -20.76
C GLN A 487 -8.51 17.28 -20.65
N GLU A 488 -8.85 18.46 -21.19
CA GLU A 488 -10.17 19.13 -21.01
C GLU A 488 -11.35 18.20 -21.30
N ASN A 489 -11.28 17.42 -22.39
CA ASN A 489 -12.36 16.52 -22.81
C ASN A 489 -12.66 15.41 -21.79
N ILE A 490 -11.63 14.91 -21.07
CA ILE A 490 -11.80 13.90 -20.02
C ILE A 490 -12.54 14.51 -18.84
N TYR A 491 -12.12 15.71 -18.41
CA TYR A 491 -12.76 16.41 -17.30
C TYR A 491 -14.20 16.85 -17.62
N ILE A 492 -14.52 17.12 -18.89
CA ILE A 492 -15.90 17.38 -19.33
C ILE A 492 -16.76 16.13 -19.14
N ARG A 493 -16.29 14.96 -19.60
CA ARG A 493 -17.03 13.69 -19.47
C ARG A 493 -17.28 13.31 -18.01
N GLU A 494 -16.29 13.53 -17.17
CA GLU A 494 -16.37 13.22 -15.73
C GLU A 494 -17.06 14.32 -14.91
N ASN A 495 -17.63 15.34 -15.60
CA ASN A 495 -18.32 16.48 -14.97
C ASN A 495 -17.46 17.23 -13.92
N ASN A 496 -16.14 17.36 -14.17
CA ASN A 496 -15.16 17.90 -13.22
C ASN A 496 -14.36 19.09 -13.75
N LEU A 497 -15.02 19.96 -14.54
CA LEU A 497 -14.41 21.14 -15.16
C LEU A 497 -13.79 22.14 -14.17
N LEU A 498 -14.33 22.24 -12.96
CA LEU A 498 -13.77 23.15 -11.95
C LEU A 498 -12.34 22.78 -11.58
N GLN A 499 -12.09 21.49 -11.40
CA GLN A 499 -10.76 20.96 -11.09
C GLN A 499 -9.80 21.18 -12.26
N TYR A 500 -10.26 20.93 -13.49
CA TYR A 500 -9.49 21.22 -14.70
C TYR A 500 -9.02 22.68 -14.73
N TYR A 501 -9.96 23.64 -14.65
CA TYR A 501 -9.60 25.07 -14.72
C TYR A 501 -8.75 25.50 -13.53
N GLN A 502 -8.90 24.89 -12.38
CA GLN A 502 -8.04 25.18 -11.24
C GLN A 502 -6.59 24.73 -11.52
N SER A 503 -6.38 23.54 -12.06
CA SER A 503 -5.05 23.02 -12.42
C SER A 503 -4.39 23.88 -13.50
N VAL A 504 -5.16 24.25 -14.55
CA VAL A 504 -4.68 25.16 -15.61
C VAL A 504 -4.34 26.54 -15.00
N GLY A 505 -5.23 27.09 -14.18
CA GLY A 505 -5.01 28.38 -13.53
C GLY A 505 -3.78 28.40 -12.63
N LEU A 506 -3.53 27.31 -11.91
CA LEU A 506 -2.35 27.15 -11.06
C LEU A 506 -1.06 27.18 -11.92
N SER A 507 -1.00 26.41 -12.99
CA SER A 507 0.14 26.41 -13.90
C SER A 507 0.40 27.80 -14.49
N LEU A 508 -0.64 28.49 -14.98
CA LEU A 508 -0.54 29.83 -15.56
C LEU A 508 -0.02 30.86 -14.55
N LEU A 509 -0.43 30.74 -13.29
CA LEU A 509 0.02 31.60 -12.21
C LEU A 509 1.54 31.44 -11.98
N TYR A 510 2.04 30.20 -11.90
CA TYR A 510 3.48 29.93 -11.74
C TYR A 510 4.31 30.29 -13.00
N LEU A 511 3.70 30.23 -14.17
CA LEU A 511 4.31 30.70 -15.44
C LEU A 511 4.25 32.22 -15.62
N ASN A 512 3.64 32.95 -14.68
CA ASN A 512 3.42 34.41 -14.75
C ASN A 512 2.63 34.85 -16.01
N GLN A 513 1.73 33.98 -16.52
CA GLN A 513 0.89 34.27 -17.68
C GLN A 513 -0.45 34.88 -17.28
N MET A 514 -0.43 36.12 -16.77
CA MET A 514 -1.58 36.75 -16.11
C MET A 514 -2.78 36.99 -17.03
N SER A 515 -2.56 37.27 -18.30
CA SER A 515 -3.67 37.44 -19.28
C SER A 515 -4.48 36.17 -19.45
N GLU A 516 -3.80 35.03 -19.60
CA GLU A 516 -4.47 33.71 -19.73
C GLU A 516 -5.09 33.27 -18.40
N PHE A 517 -4.41 33.53 -17.29
CA PHE A 517 -4.96 33.31 -15.96
C PHE A 517 -6.31 34.02 -15.75
N ASP A 518 -6.40 35.31 -16.11
CA ASP A 518 -7.65 36.09 -15.98
C ASP A 518 -8.79 35.51 -16.87
N LYS A 519 -8.46 34.92 -18.01
CA LYS A 519 -9.44 34.17 -18.84
C LYS A 519 -9.96 32.94 -18.12
N ILE A 520 -9.09 32.17 -17.42
CA ILE A 520 -9.49 31.01 -16.63
C ILE A 520 -10.39 31.42 -15.48
N ILE A 521 -10.06 32.48 -14.73
CA ILE A 521 -10.91 33.04 -13.66
C ILE A 521 -12.31 33.39 -14.19
N LYS A 522 -12.41 33.95 -15.42
CA LYS A 522 -13.69 34.23 -16.05
C LYS A 522 -14.44 32.96 -16.43
N LYS A 523 -13.74 31.93 -16.97
CA LYS A 523 -14.35 30.63 -17.30
C LYS A 523 -14.92 29.97 -16.02
N ILE A 524 -14.19 29.92 -14.91
CA ILE A 524 -14.68 29.42 -13.62
C ILE A 524 -15.94 30.16 -13.17
N SER A 525 -15.97 31.50 -13.31
CA SER A 525 -17.12 32.33 -12.92
C SER A 525 -18.38 31.99 -13.67
N ASN A 526 -18.28 31.49 -14.89
CA ASN A 526 -19.42 31.17 -15.77
C ASN A 526 -19.97 29.74 -15.60
N ILE A 527 -19.29 28.88 -14.83
CA ILE A 527 -19.75 27.50 -14.56
C ILE A 527 -20.95 27.54 -13.59
N SER A 528 -21.92 26.64 -13.80
CA SER A 528 -23.16 26.57 -13.00
C SER A 528 -23.05 25.73 -11.72
N TYR A 529 -21.87 25.56 -11.15
CA TYR A 529 -21.65 24.79 -9.92
C TYR A 529 -21.61 25.67 -8.66
N SER A 530 -22.12 25.15 -7.54
CA SER A 530 -22.13 25.86 -6.23
C SER A 530 -20.72 26.20 -5.75
N ASP A 531 -19.73 25.40 -6.08
CA ASP A 531 -18.35 25.48 -5.55
C ASP A 531 -17.41 26.37 -6.35
N LYS A 532 -17.86 26.88 -7.51
CA LYS A 532 -17.05 27.74 -8.36
C LYS A 532 -16.38 28.90 -7.63
N THR A 533 -17.07 29.45 -6.62
CA THR A 533 -16.55 30.58 -5.84
C THR A 533 -15.32 30.20 -5.03
N HIS A 534 -15.26 28.98 -4.48
CA HIS A 534 -14.12 28.49 -3.75
C HIS A 534 -12.89 28.31 -4.64
N HIS A 535 -13.04 27.60 -5.76
CA HIS A 535 -11.96 27.38 -6.72
C HIS A 535 -11.40 28.69 -7.29
N LYS A 536 -12.29 29.60 -7.67
CA LYS A 536 -11.90 30.93 -8.14
C LYS A 536 -11.13 31.73 -7.09
N ASN A 537 -11.69 31.82 -5.88
CA ASN A 537 -11.11 32.63 -4.82
C ASN A 537 -9.79 32.05 -4.32
N TYR A 538 -9.65 30.72 -4.28
CA TYR A 538 -8.38 30.07 -3.99
C TYR A 538 -7.27 30.58 -4.92
N LEU A 539 -7.47 30.53 -6.23
CA LEU A 539 -6.51 31.03 -7.22
C LEU A 539 -6.19 32.52 -7.06
N ILE A 540 -7.22 33.33 -6.77
CA ILE A 540 -7.05 34.77 -6.56
C ILE A 540 -6.20 35.04 -5.30
N HIS A 541 -6.46 34.31 -4.21
CA HIS A 541 -5.70 34.51 -2.96
C HIS A 541 -4.28 33.96 -3.04
N LEU A 542 -4.06 32.90 -3.81
CA LEU A 542 -2.72 32.42 -4.14
C LEU A 542 -1.95 33.47 -4.96
N ARG A 543 -2.58 34.11 -5.95
CA ARG A 543 -1.99 35.23 -6.68
C ARG A 543 -1.61 36.39 -5.72
N ASN A 544 -2.48 36.73 -4.77
CA ASN A 544 -2.15 37.75 -3.77
C ASN A 544 -0.92 37.40 -2.94
N PHE A 545 -0.76 36.12 -2.57
CA PHE A 545 0.45 35.62 -1.90
C PHE A 545 1.68 35.82 -2.79
N MET A 546 1.64 35.39 -4.06
CA MET A 546 2.76 35.52 -5.01
C MET A 546 3.11 36.98 -5.29
N ASP A 547 2.11 37.86 -5.31
CA ASP A 547 2.28 39.34 -5.41
C ASP A 547 2.79 39.98 -4.09
N LYS A 548 3.14 39.17 -3.07
CA LYS A 548 3.56 39.62 -1.74
C LYS A 548 2.52 40.44 -0.95
N LYS A 549 1.24 40.32 -1.33
CA LYS A 549 0.10 40.95 -0.61
C LYS A 549 -0.37 40.03 0.51
N TYR A 550 0.53 39.71 1.44
CA TYR A 550 0.32 38.66 2.44
C TYR A 550 -0.90 38.85 3.32
N LEU A 551 -1.16 40.09 3.82
CA LEU A 551 -2.34 40.38 4.63
C LEU A 551 -3.66 40.16 3.86
N VAL A 552 -3.67 40.47 2.56
CA VAL A 552 -4.84 40.22 1.70
C VAL A 552 -5.03 38.72 1.49
N ALA A 553 -3.93 37.96 1.29
CA ALA A 553 -3.98 36.53 1.15
C ALA A 553 -4.48 35.84 2.42
N ILE A 554 -3.96 36.23 3.60
CA ILE A 554 -4.41 35.72 4.92
C ILE A 554 -5.92 35.87 5.08
N LYS A 555 -6.44 37.09 4.92
CA LYS A 555 -7.87 37.37 5.04
C LYS A 555 -8.71 36.62 4.04
N GLY A 556 -8.20 36.47 2.83
CA GLY A 556 -8.88 35.75 1.75
C GLY A 556 -9.00 34.24 2.05
N PHE A 557 -7.92 33.60 2.44
CA PHE A 557 -7.94 32.19 2.84
C PHE A 557 -8.76 31.95 4.11
N GLU A 558 -8.78 32.89 5.06
CA GLU A 558 -9.65 32.83 6.23
C GLU A 558 -11.13 32.85 5.86
N THR A 559 -11.51 33.70 4.92
CA THR A 559 -12.89 33.77 4.42
C THR A 559 -13.30 32.46 3.73
N LEU A 560 -12.40 31.83 2.97
CA LEU A 560 -12.64 30.52 2.35
C LEU A 560 -12.83 29.45 3.43
N ASP A 561 -11.96 29.37 4.41
CA ASP A 561 -12.01 28.42 5.51
C ASP A 561 -13.33 28.51 6.29
N ASN A 562 -13.74 29.71 6.67
CA ASN A 562 -15.00 29.94 7.35
C ASN A 562 -16.23 29.50 6.53
N SER A 563 -16.22 29.70 5.23
CA SER A 563 -17.30 29.23 4.34
C SER A 563 -17.36 27.72 4.24
N TYR A 564 -16.22 27.03 4.27
CA TYR A 564 -16.15 25.57 4.34
C TYR A 564 -16.69 24.99 5.64
N ILE A 565 -16.34 25.58 6.77
CA ILE A 565 -16.87 25.19 8.09
C ILE A 565 -18.40 25.32 8.12
N TYR A 566 -18.96 26.36 7.51
CA TYR A 566 -20.41 26.54 7.41
C TYR A 566 -21.06 25.45 6.55
N ALA A 567 -20.47 25.13 5.40
CA ALA A 567 -20.95 24.08 4.50
C ALA A 567 -20.93 22.70 5.19
N ARG A 568 -19.90 22.40 5.98
CA ARG A 568 -19.81 21.16 6.78
C ARG A 568 -20.93 21.03 7.82
N LYS A 569 -21.27 22.11 8.51
CA LYS A 569 -22.39 22.13 9.48
C LYS A 569 -23.76 21.89 8.83
N SER A 570 -23.91 22.18 7.54
CA SER A 570 -25.13 21.94 6.76
C SER A 570 -25.21 20.52 6.14
N GLY A 571 -24.34 19.60 6.54
CA GLY A 571 -24.33 18.22 6.06
C GLY A 571 -23.68 18.02 4.70
N ILE A 572 -23.04 19.03 4.15
CA ILE A 572 -22.28 18.91 2.92
C ILE A 572 -20.87 18.40 3.30
N ARG A 573 -20.55 17.14 2.98
CA ARG A 573 -19.19 16.62 3.09
C ARG A 573 -18.32 17.36 2.09
N ARG A 574 -17.39 18.17 2.59
CA ARG A 574 -16.38 18.85 1.76
C ARG A 574 -15.03 18.77 2.43
N THR A 575 -14.05 18.38 1.66
CA THR A 575 -12.64 18.40 2.04
C THR A 575 -12.24 19.80 2.44
N ILE A 576 -11.85 19.98 3.69
CA ILE A 576 -11.12 21.18 4.11
C ILE A 576 -9.72 20.99 3.55
N SER A 577 -9.39 21.74 2.52
CA SER A 577 -8.06 21.68 1.95
C SER A 577 -7.04 22.25 2.93
N ASP A 578 -6.08 21.43 3.36
CA ASP A 578 -4.91 21.85 4.12
C ASP A 578 -4.11 22.96 3.43
N ALA A 579 -4.36 23.17 2.14
CA ALA A 579 -3.79 24.27 1.36
C ALA A 579 -4.09 25.66 1.97
N PHE A 580 -5.26 25.87 2.56
CA PHE A 580 -5.58 27.16 3.16
C PHE A 580 -4.71 27.42 4.40
N TYR A 581 -4.51 26.39 5.22
CA TYR A 581 -3.65 26.49 6.42
C TYR A 581 -2.19 26.64 6.01
N TYR A 582 -1.75 25.94 4.97
CA TYR A 582 -0.40 26.06 4.44
C TYR A 582 -0.11 27.49 3.96
N TRP A 583 -0.94 28.04 3.10
CA TRP A 583 -0.70 29.37 2.54
C TRP A 583 -0.89 30.47 3.57
N ARG A 584 -1.77 30.30 4.55
CA ARG A 584 -1.88 31.22 5.70
C ARG A 584 -0.64 31.17 6.59
N ALA A 585 -0.19 29.97 6.95
CA ALA A 585 1.05 29.81 7.73
C ALA A 585 2.25 30.42 7.00
N ARG A 586 2.39 30.17 5.69
CA ARG A 586 3.41 30.80 4.85
C ARG A 586 3.29 32.33 4.86
N SER A 587 2.09 32.86 4.69
CA SER A 587 1.87 34.31 4.69
C SER A 587 2.22 34.95 6.04
N PHE A 588 1.87 34.30 7.15
CA PHE A 588 2.25 34.76 8.50
C PHE A 588 3.78 34.70 8.71
N ILE A 589 4.47 33.69 8.23
CA ILE A 589 5.94 33.60 8.27
C ILE A 589 6.57 34.78 7.51
N GLU A 590 6.08 35.09 6.31
CA GLU A 590 6.60 36.19 5.48
C GLU A 590 6.46 37.60 6.12
N ILE A 591 5.47 37.78 6.97
CA ILE A 591 5.28 39.05 7.72
C ILE A 591 5.86 39.03 9.15
N GLY A 592 6.52 37.94 9.54
CA GLY A 592 7.14 37.76 10.84
C GLY A 592 6.19 37.44 12.01
N ASP A 593 4.95 37.11 11.73
CA ASP A 593 3.95 36.71 12.74
C ASP A 593 4.01 35.21 12.99
N TYR A 594 5.08 34.79 13.65
CA TYR A 594 5.38 33.36 13.87
C TYR A 594 4.38 32.67 14.80
N GLN A 595 3.72 33.43 15.71
CA GLN A 595 2.71 32.81 16.59
C GLN A 595 1.47 32.40 15.82
N ASN A 596 0.95 33.25 14.93
CA ASN A 596 -0.19 32.91 14.10
C ASN A 596 0.18 31.87 13.06
N ALA A 597 1.39 31.90 12.51
CA ALA A 597 1.92 30.83 11.65
C ALA A 597 1.88 29.48 12.37
N LEU A 598 2.36 29.42 13.61
CA LEU A 598 2.36 28.21 14.42
C LEU A 598 0.94 27.69 14.66
N ASN A 599 0.01 28.56 15.01
CA ASN A 599 -1.41 28.21 15.23
C ASN A 599 -2.02 27.55 13.98
N GLU A 600 -1.72 28.04 12.78
CA GLU A 600 -2.20 27.42 11.54
C GLU A 600 -1.66 26.00 11.35
N THR A 601 -0.40 25.73 11.74
CA THR A 601 0.18 24.39 11.58
C THR A 601 -0.49 23.30 12.44
N PHE A 602 -1.19 23.65 13.50
CA PHE A 602 -1.97 22.73 14.33
C PHE A 602 -3.39 22.46 13.81
N ARG A 603 -3.81 23.17 12.78
CA ARG A 603 -5.13 22.99 12.14
C ARG A 603 -5.12 21.90 11.07
N PHE A 604 -3.93 21.52 10.56
CA PHE A 604 -3.80 20.44 9.62
C PHE A 604 -4.30 19.13 10.24
N ARG A 605 -5.02 18.36 9.44
CA ARG A 605 -5.52 17.05 9.84
C ARG A 605 -4.80 15.96 9.03
N PRO A 606 -4.61 14.76 9.58
CA PRO A 606 -4.34 13.60 8.76
C PRO A 606 -5.44 13.50 7.70
N VAL A 607 -5.12 12.95 6.57
CA VAL A 607 -5.98 12.91 5.38
C VAL A 607 -7.44 12.63 5.74
N ASN A 608 -8.36 13.50 5.32
CA ASN A 608 -9.78 13.23 5.48
C ASN A 608 -10.25 12.28 4.38
N ASN A 609 -11.07 11.29 4.76
CA ASN A 609 -11.63 10.25 3.90
C ASN A 609 -12.74 10.80 2.95
N GLU A 610 -12.52 11.91 2.29
CA GLU A 610 -13.47 12.46 1.36
C GLU A 610 -13.00 12.24 -0.08
N ILE A 611 -13.47 11.13 -0.66
CA ILE A 611 -13.32 10.76 -2.08
C ILE A 611 -14.15 11.73 -2.93
N THR A 612 -13.83 12.99 -2.91
CA THR A 612 -14.38 13.95 -3.85
C THR A 612 -13.23 14.72 -4.45
N GLY A 613 -12.97 14.50 -5.71
CA GLY A 613 -12.27 15.24 -6.76
C GLY A 613 -11.41 16.48 -6.49
N THR A 614 -11.20 16.86 -5.23
CA THR A 614 -10.48 18.07 -4.81
C THR A 614 -9.10 17.78 -4.21
N MET A 615 -8.59 16.57 -4.33
CA MET A 615 -7.35 16.08 -3.71
C MET A 615 -6.04 16.76 -4.16
N ILE A 616 -6.08 17.71 -5.08
CA ILE A 616 -4.87 18.39 -5.62
C ILE A 616 -4.09 19.16 -4.55
N PHE A 617 -4.70 19.45 -3.39
CA PHE A 617 -4.15 20.43 -2.46
C PHE A 617 -3.60 19.86 -1.15
N ASP A 618 -3.77 18.55 -0.91
CA ASP A 618 -3.37 17.93 0.36
C ASP A 618 -1.88 17.52 0.41
N HIS A 619 -1.08 17.85 -0.60
CA HIS A 619 0.38 17.65 -0.58
C HIS A 619 1.08 18.44 0.53
N TYR A 620 0.36 19.33 1.17
CA TYR A 620 0.91 20.21 2.18
C TYR A 620 0.95 19.59 3.58
N TRP A 621 0.21 18.51 3.84
CA TRP A 621 0.14 17.92 5.18
C TRP A 621 1.52 17.55 5.76
N PRO A 622 2.45 16.90 5.07
CA PRO A 622 3.79 16.67 5.62
C PRO A 622 4.59 17.96 5.83
N LYS A 623 4.34 18.98 5.01
CA LYS A 623 5.04 20.28 5.11
C LYS A 623 4.63 21.09 6.33
N LYS A 624 3.56 20.72 7.07
CA LYS A 624 3.15 21.38 8.31
C LYS A 624 4.28 21.39 9.35
N ASP A 625 5.01 20.29 9.48
CA ASP A 625 6.08 20.17 10.48
C ASP A 625 7.32 20.99 10.06
N TYR A 626 7.59 21.12 8.77
CA TYR A 626 8.59 22.05 8.26
C TYR A 626 8.23 23.52 8.58
N LEU A 627 6.98 23.94 8.32
CA LEU A 627 6.51 25.29 8.66
C LEU A 627 6.49 25.54 10.18
N ARG A 628 6.12 24.52 10.96
CA ARG A 628 6.13 24.55 12.43
C ARG A 628 7.55 24.77 12.93
N GLY A 629 8.54 24.10 12.35
CA GLY A 629 9.95 24.32 12.64
C GLY A 629 10.38 25.77 12.40
N ILE A 630 10.00 26.36 11.26
CA ILE A 630 10.29 27.77 10.95
C ILE A 630 9.62 28.72 11.96
N ALA A 631 8.35 28.47 12.30
CA ALA A 631 7.62 29.29 13.26
C ALA A 631 8.24 29.24 14.67
N TYR A 632 8.64 28.07 15.14
CA TYR A 632 9.35 27.92 16.42
C TYR A 632 10.74 28.59 16.42
N GLU A 633 11.49 28.52 15.30
CA GLU A 633 12.74 29.29 15.18
C GLU A 633 12.49 30.79 15.32
N GLY A 634 11.46 31.31 14.64
CA GLY A 634 11.08 32.73 14.73
C GLY A 634 10.66 33.18 16.14
N LEU A 635 10.06 32.25 16.91
CA LEU A 635 9.70 32.45 18.32
C LEU A 635 10.87 32.22 19.30
N GLY A 636 12.05 31.84 18.82
CA GLY A 636 13.22 31.53 19.64
C GLY A 636 13.17 30.18 20.36
N ASN A 637 12.17 29.34 20.08
CA ASN A 637 12.00 28.02 20.71
C ASN A 637 12.78 26.96 19.92
N LYS A 638 14.08 26.88 20.17
CA LYS A 638 15.00 25.98 19.43
C LYS A 638 14.69 24.52 19.62
N ALA A 639 14.20 24.10 20.82
CA ALA A 639 13.91 22.70 21.11
C ALA A 639 12.76 22.18 20.25
N ASN A 640 11.63 22.87 20.23
CA ASN A 640 10.47 22.50 19.44
C ASN A 640 10.72 22.68 17.93
N ALA A 641 11.55 23.65 17.52
CA ALA A 641 11.96 23.79 16.14
C ALA A 641 12.74 22.56 15.66
N ARG A 642 13.71 22.09 16.48
CA ARG A 642 14.48 20.87 16.19
C ARG A 642 13.59 19.64 16.04
N GLU A 643 12.68 19.43 16.98
CA GLU A 643 11.73 18.31 16.95
C GLU A 643 10.85 18.34 15.68
N SER A 644 10.31 19.51 15.33
CA SER A 644 9.48 19.67 14.14
C SER A 644 10.25 19.35 12.84
N TYR A 645 11.52 19.77 12.72
CA TYR A 645 12.32 19.40 11.56
C TYR A 645 12.65 17.90 11.52
N ILE A 646 12.87 17.25 12.66
CA ILE A 646 13.07 15.80 12.74
C ILE A 646 11.80 15.06 12.27
N ASP A 647 10.62 15.49 12.70
CA ASP A 647 9.36 14.90 12.28
C ASP A 647 9.11 15.04 10.77
N PHE A 648 9.39 16.23 10.21
CA PHE A 648 9.34 16.44 8.77
C PHE A 648 10.30 15.51 8.02
N LEU A 649 11.58 15.47 8.44
CA LEU A 649 12.61 14.66 7.79
C LEU A 649 12.38 13.15 7.96
N ARG A 650 11.64 12.72 8.98
CA ARG A 650 11.22 11.33 9.14
C ARG A 650 10.21 10.92 8.07
N ILE A 651 9.23 11.76 7.77
CA ILE A 651 8.25 11.51 6.70
C ILE A 651 8.95 11.58 5.32
N TRP A 652 9.89 12.52 5.17
CA TRP A 652 10.65 12.76 3.95
C TRP A 652 12.01 12.04 3.94
N SER A 653 12.13 10.89 4.64
CA SER A 653 13.40 10.14 4.73
C SER A 653 13.91 9.62 3.38
N ASN A 654 13.00 9.30 2.47
CA ASN A 654 13.27 8.80 1.12
C ASN A 654 12.93 9.84 0.03
N ALA A 655 12.76 11.11 0.39
CA ALA A 655 12.43 12.18 -0.54
C ALA A 655 13.56 12.46 -1.52
N ASP A 656 13.19 12.93 -2.72
CA ASP A 656 14.15 13.35 -3.76
C ASP A 656 15.08 14.43 -3.22
N GLU A 657 16.40 14.28 -3.44
CA GLU A 657 17.44 15.05 -2.73
C GLU A 657 17.47 16.54 -3.10
N ASP A 658 16.93 16.92 -4.24
CA ASP A 658 16.94 18.28 -4.78
C ASP A 658 15.75 19.14 -4.35
N LEU A 659 14.83 18.59 -3.55
CA LEU A 659 13.67 19.32 -3.08
C LEU A 659 14.03 20.48 -2.13
N PRO A 660 13.58 21.72 -2.42
CA PRO A 660 13.97 22.91 -1.66
C PRO A 660 13.69 22.82 -0.16
N GLU A 661 12.51 22.30 0.22
CA GLU A 661 12.13 22.19 1.65
C GLU A 661 12.99 21.14 2.38
N LEU A 662 13.38 20.05 1.69
CA LEU A 662 14.27 19.03 2.24
C LEU A 662 15.65 19.62 2.54
N ILE A 663 16.22 20.35 1.55
CA ILE A 663 17.52 20.99 1.66
C ILE A 663 17.52 22.02 2.80
N ASP A 664 16.49 22.87 2.85
CA ASP A 664 16.40 23.93 3.87
C ASP A 664 16.18 23.34 5.27
N ALA A 665 15.30 22.34 5.43
CA ALA A 665 15.09 21.65 6.71
C ALA A 665 16.37 21.00 7.25
N LYS A 666 17.11 20.28 6.42
CA LYS A 666 18.42 19.70 6.77
C LYS A 666 19.43 20.78 7.19
N LYS A 667 19.46 21.90 6.49
CA LYS A 667 20.36 23.05 6.80
C LYS A 667 20.00 23.69 8.13
N ARG A 668 18.70 23.94 8.40
CA ARG A 668 18.20 24.53 9.65
C ARG A 668 18.46 23.63 10.84
N LEU A 669 18.16 22.34 10.71
CA LEU A 669 18.42 21.35 11.76
C LEU A 669 19.90 21.32 12.16
N ARG A 670 20.83 21.24 11.19
CA ARG A 670 22.28 21.30 11.46
C ARG A 670 22.70 22.57 12.17
N LYS A 671 22.09 23.72 11.85
CA LYS A 671 22.37 25.01 12.53
C LYS A 671 21.92 24.99 13.98
N LEU A 672 20.76 24.40 14.26
CA LEU A 672 20.23 24.27 15.65
C LEU A 672 21.11 23.33 16.49
N GLU A 673 21.61 22.24 15.92
CA GLU A 673 22.51 21.29 16.60
C GLU A 673 23.89 21.85 16.90
N ARG A 674 24.41 22.76 16.08
CA ARG A 674 25.70 23.42 16.32
C ARG A 674 25.63 24.51 17.40
N ASN A 675 24.44 25.04 17.66
CA ASN A 675 24.21 26.14 18.61
C ASN A 675 23.54 25.67 19.92
N SER A 676 23.37 24.38 20.10
CA SER A 676 22.91 23.71 21.34
C SER A 676 24.10 23.08 22.05
#